data_aba30e61a31f957d9e679b4759b019c3
#
_entry.id   aba30e61a31f957d9e679b4759b019c3
#
_cell.length_a   1.000
_cell.length_b   1.000
_cell.length_c   1.000
_cell.angle_alpha   90.00
_cell.angle_beta   90.00
_cell.angle_gamma   90.00
#
_symmetry.space_group_name_H-M   'P 1'
#
loop_
_entity.id
_entity.type
_entity.pdbx_description
1 polymer ?
#
loop_
_entity_poly.entity_id
_entity_poly.type
_entity_poly.pdbx_seq_one_letter_code
_entity_poly.pdbx_strand_id
1 'polypeptide(L)'
;MMFEPSSRLLFINTLILCTLLFLQIPDIQAQVGHLPPSEVDALHEIAKQLGKEDWNFSLNPCDGNANWRTPTLNSQMFNNVVNCTCSPDDACHVVNISLKGQDLAGVLPPSLAKLPYIKWIDLSYNYLTGTIPNEWASTKLVFVSASANRLSGRIPAVIGNLTTLEYLTLENNMFSGKLPVEIGKLKNLKLLILTANNLTGELPMELTSLTNLTELRLDSNYFSGRIPNLGSLTQLEKLEMQGSGLEGPIPESISLLTKLTRLAISDLNGEGSQLFPNLSSMTSMRKLMLRGCNLRGSIPGYLSQMSNLQYLDLSFNDLGGDIPDLSDIDLEKMYLTGNFFNGSVPSWLTDEFDNEREVDLSYNNFSDVPQSCYERLNLFRSYTSTNDSDLGKCLKSHPCLKTYYSVHINCGGPKVTIGDKVYEADQDLTGAARFLPSNDHWGTSNTGSYWNRNPNATINDYVATNVSILSMKDSQLYTVARRSPLSLTYYGRCLANGNYTVTLHFAEIIFRESRSFKGLGRRVFDVYVQGVNTIKNFDIKNEAGGVDKAVIKTFNNVRVTNGTLEIRFQYTGKGTTAVPERGLYGSLISAISMESEFKPLELKQISHGKKRTFLVIGVVVAVLLLILTVVGIAWKKGYIGNQISRERGLRGSDVKTGVFTYKQIKAATDNFAESNKLGEGGFGSVYKGALLDGTLIAVKQLSSKSKQGNREFVNEIGMITCRSLFSEDREQPKPCYTNPLASAESKLVGKPG
;
A
#
# COMPACT_ATOMS: atom_id res chain seq x y z
N MET A 1 7.72 14.44 -34.55
CA MET A 1 8.05 15.87 -34.55
C MET A 1 9.48 16.04 -34.06
N MET A 2 10.31 16.68 -34.86
CA MET A 2 11.76 16.87 -34.58
C MET A 2 11.95 17.84 -33.41
N PHE A 3 12.58 17.38 -32.35
CA PHE A 3 13.07 18.26 -31.30
C PHE A 3 14.34 18.98 -31.80
N GLU A 4 14.35 20.30 -31.71
CA GLU A 4 15.47 21.16 -32.14
C GLU A 4 16.77 20.83 -31.39
N PRO A 5 17.92 20.83 -32.08
CA PRO A 5 19.23 20.50 -31.47
C PRO A 5 19.73 21.52 -30.44
N SER A 6 19.14 22.71 -30.35
CA SER A 6 19.55 23.80 -29.46
C SER A 6 19.32 23.52 -27.97
N SER A 7 18.28 22.76 -27.60
CA SER A 7 18.00 22.45 -26.19
C SER A 7 18.94 21.41 -25.58
N ARG A 8 19.48 20.48 -26.41
CA ARG A 8 20.49 19.51 -25.95
C ARG A 8 21.86 20.15 -25.71
N LEU A 9 22.23 21.15 -26.49
CA LEU A 9 23.49 21.88 -26.28
C LEU A 9 23.45 22.73 -25.00
N LEU A 10 22.31 23.32 -24.67
CA LEU A 10 22.12 24.08 -23.41
C LEU A 10 22.21 23.17 -22.19
N PHE A 11 21.61 21.96 -22.25
CA PHE A 11 21.64 20.97 -21.16
C PHE A 11 23.04 20.39 -20.94
N ILE A 12 23.79 20.14 -22.02
CA ILE A 12 25.17 19.64 -21.96
C ILE A 12 26.10 20.72 -21.44
N ASN A 13 25.92 21.98 -21.87
CA ASN A 13 26.76 23.11 -21.39
C ASN A 13 26.46 23.44 -19.92
N THR A 14 25.19 23.34 -19.43
CA THR A 14 24.88 23.50 -18.00
C THR A 14 25.42 22.33 -17.18
N LEU A 15 25.40 21.10 -17.69
CA LEU A 15 25.97 19.94 -16.99
C LEU A 15 27.50 20.03 -16.92
N ILE A 16 28.18 20.48 -18.01
CA ILE A 16 29.63 20.71 -18.07
C ILE A 16 30.00 21.88 -17.18
N LEU A 17 29.21 22.96 -17.13
CA LEU A 17 29.45 24.08 -16.24
C LEU A 17 29.27 23.71 -14.77
N CYS A 18 28.28 22.90 -14.43
CA CYS A 18 28.13 22.33 -13.08
C CYS A 18 29.29 21.40 -12.72
N THR A 19 29.72 20.50 -13.63
CA THR A 19 30.87 19.63 -13.36
C THR A 19 32.20 20.39 -13.27
N LEU A 20 32.38 21.46 -14.04
CA LEU A 20 33.58 22.35 -13.93
C LEU A 20 33.54 23.20 -12.65
N LEU A 21 32.35 23.61 -12.17
CA LEU A 21 32.21 24.27 -10.87
C LEU A 21 32.45 23.30 -9.69
N PHE A 22 32.12 22.00 -9.83
CA PHE A 22 32.47 20.97 -8.84
C PHE A 22 33.96 20.58 -8.88
N LEU A 23 34.67 20.79 -10.01
CA LEU A 23 36.11 20.52 -10.14
C LEU A 23 36.97 21.71 -9.69
N GLN A 24 36.38 22.88 -9.42
CA GLN A 24 37.06 24.05 -8.85
C GLN A 24 36.86 24.19 -7.33
N ILE A 25 36.34 23.16 -6.66
CA ILE A 25 36.49 23.09 -5.20
C ILE A 25 37.97 22.81 -4.97
N PRO A 26 38.76 23.77 -4.45
CA PRO A 26 40.13 23.46 -4.08
C PRO A 26 40.06 22.26 -3.14
N ASP A 27 40.92 21.27 -3.33
CA ASP A 27 41.22 20.29 -2.30
C ASP A 27 41.40 21.08 -1.01
N ILE A 28 40.37 21.11 -0.17
CA ILE A 28 40.48 21.59 1.19
C ILE A 28 41.33 20.52 1.85
N GLN A 29 42.68 20.69 1.78
CA GLN A 29 43.56 20.03 2.69
C GLN A 29 42.99 20.30 4.08
N ALA A 30 42.53 19.25 4.72
CA ALA A 30 41.99 19.31 6.07
C ALA A 30 43.01 20.01 6.93
N GLN A 31 42.78 21.29 7.24
CA GLN A 31 43.57 22.03 8.19
C GLN A 31 43.44 21.31 9.51
N VAL A 32 44.55 20.84 10.10
CA VAL A 32 44.59 20.08 11.36
C VAL A 32 44.39 21.06 12.51
N GLY A 33 43.22 21.67 12.53
CA GLY A 33 42.86 22.60 13.60
C GLY A 33 42.46 21.84 14.88
N HIS A 34 42.74 22.42 16.04
CA HIS A 34 42.45 21.83 17.35
C HIS A 34 41.08 22.30 17.88
N LEU A 35 40.29 21.35 18.33
CA LEU A 35 39.07 21.60 19.09
C LEU A 35 39.43 22.07 20.51
N PRO A 36 38.82 23.13 21.07
CA PRO A 36 39.01 23.54 22.44
C PRO A 36 38.67 22.38 23.43
N PRO A 37 39.47 22.17 24.50
CA PRO A 37 39.18 21.12 25.46
C PRO A 37 37.77 21.14 26.04
N SER A 38 37.22 22.33 26.26
CA SER A 38 35.81 22.52 26.70
C SER A 38 34.77 21.94 25.75
N GLU A 39 35.03 22.00 24.43
CA GLU A 39 34.13 21.40 23.43
C GLU A 39 34.34 19.88 23.33
N VAL A 40 35.55 19.39 23.55
CA VAL A 40 35.81 17.94 23.67
C VAL A 40 35.05 17.36 24.88
N ASP A 41 35.12 18.03 26.04
CA ASP A 41 34.37 17.65 27.25
C ASP A 41 32.86 17.70 26.98
N ALA A 42 32.37 18.72 26.25
CA ALA A 42 30.98 18.82 25.86
C ALA A 42 30.56 17.65 24.95
N LEU A 43 31.39 17.24 23.99
CA LEU A 43 31.12 16.07 23.14
C LEU A 43 31.09 14.77 23.95
N HIS A 44 31.97 14.58 24.98
CA HIS A 44 31.93 13.46 25.89
C HIS A 44 30.59 13.38 26.65
N GLU A 45 30.13 14.52 27.19
CA GLU A 45 28.83 14.58 27.85
C GLU A 45 27.66 14.31 26.90
N ILE A 46 27.70 14.87 25.69
CA ILE A 46 26.72 14.65 24.65
C ILE A 46 26.64 13.16 24.29
N ALA A 47 27.79 12.52 24.08
CA ALA A 47 27.87 11.09 23.79
C ALA A 47 27.17 10.27 24.87
N LYS A 48 27.53 10.54 26.16
CA LYS A 48 26.93 9.87 27.32
C LYS A 48 25.42 10.08 27.40
N GLN A 49 24.91 11.30 27.18
CA GLN A 49 23.50 11.65 27.24
C GLN A 49 22.70 10.98 26.11
N LEU A 50 23.30 10.88 24.92
CA LEU A 50 22.68 10.21 23.76
C LEU A 50 22.77 8.68 23.83
N GLY A 51 23.67 8.11 24.65
CA GLY A 51 24.03 6.69 24.60
C GLY A 51 24.87 6.34 23.38
N LYS A 52 25.73 7.25 22.92
CA LYS A 52 26.66 7.09 21.79
C LYS A 52 28.00 6.56 22.30
N GLU A 53 28.24 5.26 22.12
CA GLU A 53 29.41 4.57 22.73
C GLU A 53 30.59 4.42 21.76
N ASP A 54 30.39 4.58 20.47
CA ASP A 54 31.36 4.28 19.41
C ASP A 54 32.17 5.50 18.91
N TRP A 55 32.04 6.67 19.57
CA TRP A 55 32.90 7.81 19.29
C TRP A 55 34.31 7.59 19.88
N ASN A 56 35.33 7.74 19.02
CA ASN A 56 36.72 7.61 19.43
C ASN A 56 37.34 8.99 19.73
N PHE A 57 37.37 9.33 21.01
CA PHE A 57 37.89 10.63 21.48
C PHE A 57 39.41 10.74 21.45
N SER A 58 40.17 9.68 21.08
CA SER A 58 41.59 9.80 20.81
C SER A 58 41.90 10.45 19.47
N LEU A 59 40.89 10.67 18.65
CA LEU A 59 40.96 11.29 17.31
C LEU A 59 40.28 12.66 17.32
N ASN A 60 40.81 13.57 16.52
CA ASN A 60 40.21 14.90 16.37
C ASN A 60 38.91 14.83 15.52
N PRO A 61 37.73 15.24 16.06
CA PRO A 61 36.48 15.24 15.29
C PRO A 61 36.47 16.23 14.11
N CYS A 62 37.43 17.19 14.08
CA CYS A 62 37.49 18.26 13.09
C CYS A 62 38.47 18.00 11.95
N ASP A 63 39.21 16.89 11.97
CA ASP A 63 40.22 16.56 10.95
C ASP A 63 39.63 15.96 9.65
N GLY A 64 38.30 15.80 9.59
CA GLY A 64 37.62 15.17 8.46
C GLY A 64 37.82 13.65 8.38
N ASN A 65 38.46 13.05 9.35
CA ASN A 65 38.73 11.61 9.42
C ASN A 65 37.43 10.79 9.46
N ALA A 66 37.41 9.68 8.74
CA ALA A 66 36.27 8.77 8.65
C ALA A 66 35.86 8.16 10.02
N ASN A 67 36.70 8.22 11.04
CA ASN A 67 36.45 7.65 12.37
C ASN A 67 35.32 8.36 13.16
N TRP A 68 34.94 9.58 12.79
CA TRP A 68 33.78 10.28 13.34
C TRP A 68 32.55 10.15 12.45
N ARG A 69 32.64 9.36 11.37
CA ARG A 69 31.54 8.99 10.48
C ARG A 69 31.19 7.55 10.72
N THR A 70 30.15 7.28 11.42
CA THR A 70 29.68 5.91 11.63
C THR A 70 28.79 5.52 10.43
N PRO A 71 29.17 4.47 9.65
CA PRO A 71 28.27 3.94 8.66
C PRO A 71 27.06 3.36 9.36
N THR A 72 25.85 3.69 8.90
CA THR A 72 24.65 3.04 9.37
C THR A 72 24.67 1.57 8.94
N LEU A 73 24.10 0.69 9.74
CA LEU A 73 23.92 -0.74 9.40
C LEU A 73 23.15 -0.93 8.08
N ASN A 74 22.46 0.10 7.61
CA ASN A 74 21.83 0.20 6.29
C ASN A 74 22.48 1.37 5.52
N SER A 75 23.67 1.19 5.07
CA SER A 75 24.67 2.16 4.61
C SER A 75 24.28 3.15 3.50
N GLN A 76 23.04 3.24 3.06
CA GLN A 76 22.68 4.08 1.91
C GLN A 76 21.79 5.30 2.23
N MET A 77 21.32 5.50 3.45
CA MET A 77 20.32 6.56 3.73
C MET A 77 20.78 7.72 4.60
N PHE A 78 21.79 7.58 5.46
CA PHE A 78 22.07 8.63 6.47
C PHE A 78 23.57 8.87 6.64
N ASN A 79 24.01 10.11 6.43
CA ASN A 79 25.36 10.55 6.77
C ASN A 79 25.38 10.94 8.26
N ASN A 80 26.19 10.27 9.05
CA ASN A 80 26.44 10.61 10.45
C ASN A 80 27.80 11.30 10.56
N VAL A 81 27.80 12.53 11.09
CA VAL A 81 28.98 13.37 11.05
C VAL A 81 28.97 14.40 12.19
N VAL A 82 30.14 14.71 12.69
CA VAL A 82 30.45 15.93 13.44
C VAL A 82 31.27 16.83 12.51
N ASN A 83 30.77 18.05 12.24
CA ASN A 83 31.46 19.02 11.39
C ASN A 83 31.90 20.21 12.23
N CYS A 84 33.08 20.71 11.91
CA CYS A 84 33.64 21.89 12.54
C CYS A 84 33.86 23.02 11.49
N THR A 85 33.97 24.24 12.00
CA THR A 85 34.50 25.37 11.25
C THR A 85 35.76 25.83 11.95
N CYS A 86 36.86 25.91 11.21
CA CYS A 86 38.17 26.33 11.75
C CYS A 86 38.46 27.78 11.36
N SER A 87 39.04 28.57 12.29
CA SER A 87 39.54 29.89 12.05
C SER A 87 40.96 29.82 11.48
N PRO A 88 41.48 30.92 10.88
CA PRO A 88 42.85 30.98 10.42
C PRO A 88 43.90 30.70 11.52
N ASP A 89 43.51 30.86 12.78
CA ASP A 89 44.38 30.68 13.97
C ASP A 89 44.36 29.25 14.50
N ASP A 90 43.99 28.27 13.67
CA ASP A 90 43.89 26.84 14.01
C ASP A 90 42.86 26.44 15.10
N ALA A 91 42.05 27.36 15.59
CA ALA A 91 40.95 27.04 16.49
C ALA A 91 39.73 26.54 15.69
N CYS A 92 39.32 25.31 15.92
CA CYS A 92 38.12 24.71 15.33
C CYS A 92 36.97 24.67 16.33
N HIS A 93 35.74 24.87 15.87
CA HIS A 93 34.55 24.82 16.70
C HIS A 93 33.49 23.89 16.06
N VAL A 94 32.84 23.12 16.86
CA VAL A 94 31.74 22.24 16.39
C VAL A 94 30.55 23.09 15.97
N VAL A 95 30.13 22.94 14.71
CA VAL A 95 28.98 23.67 14.13
C VAL A 95 27.82 22.76 13.76
N ASN A 96 28.07 21.46 13.55
CA ASN A 96 27.04 20.49 13.13
C ASN A 96 27.29 19.13 13.79
N ILE A 97 26.23 18.57 14.36
CA ILE A 97 26.15 17.19 14.81
C ILE A 97 24.97 16.52 14.11
N SER A 98 25.24 15.56 13.25
CA SER A 98 24.22 14.74 12.58
C SER A 98 24.42 13.27 12.97
N LEU A 99 23.47 12.70 13.72
CA LEU A 99 23.48 11.31 14.20
C LEU A 99 22.16 10.62 13.88
N LYS A 100 21.71 10.79 12.64
CA LYS A 100 20.46 10.26 12.14
C LYS A 100 20.52 8.74 11.99
N GLY A 101 19.49 8.00 12.51
CA GLY A 101 19.37 6.56 12.30
C GLY A 101 20.46 5.71 12.98
N GLN A 102 20.90 6.09 14.17
CA GLN A 102 21.95 5.42 14.95
C GLN A 102 21.41 4.55 16.08
N ASP A 103 20.10 4.35 16.17
CA ASP A 103 19.42 3.60 17.24
C ASP A 103 19.76 4.08 18.66
N LEU A 104 20.12 5.37 18.81
CA LEU A 104 20.46 5.99 20.09
C LEU A 104 19.25 5.93 21.04
N ALA A 105 19.47 5.47 22.28
CA ALA A 105 18.41 5.23 23.27
C ALA A 105 18.46 6.16 24.50
N GLY A 106 19.29 7.21 24.47
CA GLY A 106 19.44 8.18 25.55
C GLY A 106 18.36 9.28 25.55
N VAL A 107 18.79 10.50 25.86
CA VAL A 107 17.95 11.71 25.90
C VAL A 107 18.54 12.80 25.02
N LEU A 108 17.74 13.84 24.70
CA LEU A 108 18.29 15.05 24.05
C LEU A 108 19.32 15.70 24.96
N PRO A 109 20.54 16.06 24.46
CA PRO A 109 21.67 16.43 25.32
C PRO A 109 21.57 17.89 25.78
N PRO A 110 21.34 18.19 27.09
CA PRO A 110 21.46 19.55 27.62
C PRO A 110 22.86 20.15 27.38
N SER A 111 23.89 19.31 27.39
CA SER A 111 25.29 19.73 27.16
C SER A 111 25.56 20.26 25.75
N LEU A 112 24.60 20.17 24.83
CA LEU A 112 24.69 20.87 23.53
C LEU A 112 24.88 22.38 23.71
N ALA A 113 24.33 22.98 24.78
CA ALA A 113 24.49 24.38 25.12
C ALA A 113 25.94 24.79 25.45
N LYS A 114 26.83 23.82 25.70
CA LYS A 114 28.26 24.05 25.94
C LYS A 114 29.07 24.21 24.64
N LEU A 115 28.44 23.98 23.47
CA LEU A 115 29.04 24.19 22.16
C LEU A 115 28.65 25.58 21.63
N PRO A 116 29.50 26.58 21.73
CA PRO A 116 29.13 28.00 21.53
C PRO A 116 28.80 28.35 20.06
N TYR A 117 29.27 27.53 19.11
CA TYR A 117 29.09 27.77 17.67
C TYR A 117 28.14 26.78 17.00
N ILE A 118 27.48 25.93 17.78
CA ILE A 118 26.56 24.92 17.25
C ILE A 118 25.38 25.59 16.50
N LYS A 119 25.16 25.18 15.26
CA LYS A 119 24.08 25.67 14.38
C LYS A 119 23.13 24.55 13.95
N TRP A 120 23.62 23.31 13.87
CA TRP A 120 22.89 22.21 13.29
C TRP A 120 22.91 20.99 14.21
N ILE A 121 21.72 20.46 14.52
CA ILE A 121 21.58 19.20 15.24
C ILE A 121 20.52 18.33 14.55
N ASP A 122 20.92 17.14 14.05
CA ASP A 122 20.02 16.13 13.51
C ASP A 122 20.16 14.82 14.29
N LEU A 123 19.16 14.54 15.12
CA LEU A 123 19.03 13.32 15.93
C LEU A 123 17.82 12.49 15.48
N SER A 124 17.36 12.69 14.26
CA SER A 124 16.17 12.00 13.73
C SER A 124 16.40 10.51 13.53
N TYR A 125 15.31 9.73 13.54
CA TYR A 125 15.30 8.27 13.36
C TYR A 125 16.13 7.52 14.39
N ASN A 126 15.94 7.86 15.67
CA ASN A 126 16.57 7.19 16.80
C ASN A 126 15.51 6.64 17.79
N TYR A 127 15.91 6.32 19.00
CA TYR A 127 15.02 5.78 20.04
C TYR A 127 15.10 6.64 21.32
N LEU A 128 15.45 7.93 21.16
CA LEU A 128 15.64 8.90 22.24
C LEU A 128 14.34 9.14 23.01
N THR A 129 14.47 9.37 24.30
CA THR A 129 13.38 9.64 25.24
C THR A 129 13.54 10.99 25.94
N GLY A 130 12.60 11.36 26.80
CA GLY A 130 12.67 12.60 27.58
C GLY A 130 12.07 13.80 26.84
N THR A 131 12.51 14.99 27.22
CA THR A 131 11.95 16.27 26.80
C THR A 131 12.98 17.12 26.06
N ILE A 132 12.55 18.21 25.43
CA ILE A 132 13.47 19.23 24.90
C ILE A 132 14.14 19.97 26.06
N PRO A 133 15.50 19.99 26.15
CA PRO A 133 16.21 20.67 27.23
C PRO A 133 16.02 22.20 27.14
N ASN A 134 15.80 22.82 28.29
CA ASN A 134 15.70 24.28 28.38
C ASN A 134 17.02 24.99 28.06
N GLU A 135 18.14 24.31 28.28
CA GLU A 135 19.50 24.79 28.03
C GLU A 135 19.73 25.12 26.56
N TRP A 136 19.01 24.46 25.66
CA TRP A 136 19.12 24.76 24.22
C TRP A 136 18.74 26.19 23.87
N ALA A 137 17.92 26.86 24.68
CA ALA A 137 17.51 28.23 24.50
C ALA A 137 18.69 29.25 24.46
N SER A 138 19.86 28.89 24.99
CA SER A 138 21.08 29.71 24.95
C SER A 138 21.91 29.52 23.69
N THR A 139 21.56 28.54 22.83
CA THR A 139 22.31 28.24 21.60
C THR A 139 21.88 29.14 20.44
N LYS A 140 22.68 29.10 19.38
CA LYS A 140 22.37 29.78 18.10
C LYS A 140 21.97 28.78 17.01
N LEU A 141 21.19 27.76 17.39
CA LEU A 141 20.72 26.75 16.46
C LEU A 141 19.93 27.37 15.30
N VAL A 142 20.23 26.90 14.10
CA VAL A 142 19.55 27.22 12.84
C VAL A 142 18.66 26.04 12.41
N PHE A 143 19.15 24.82 12.64
CA PHE A 143 18.46 23.59 12.28
C PHE A 143 18.36 22.66 13.49
N VAL A 144 17.13 22.21 13.77
CA VAL A 144 16.82 21.20 14.78
C VAL A 144 15.93 20.12 14.18
N SER A 145 16.44 18.90 14.13
CA SER A 145 15.65 17.72 13.77
C SER A 145 15.77 16.65 14.86
N ALA A 146 14.63 16.33 15.48
CA ALA A 146 14.51 15.21 16.42
C ALA A 146 13.34 14.29 16.02
N SER A 147 13.01 14.25 14.75
CA SER A 147 11.92 13.44 14.19
C SER A 147 12.12 11.95 14.42
N ALA A 148 11.04 11.20 14.52
CA ALA A 148 11.05 9.74 14.66
C ALA A 148 11.89 9.27 15.88
N ASN A 149 11.40 9.66 17.07
CA ASN A 149 11.94 9.30 18.36
C ASN A 149 10.79 8.99 19.36
N ARG A 150 11.11 8.84 20.62
CA ARG A 150 10.16 8.66 21.73
C ARG A 150 10.12 9.85 22.69
N LEU A 151 10.44 11.03 22.18
CA LEU A 151 10.44 12.27 22.95
C LEU A 151 9.01 12.61 23.41
N SER A 152 8.89 13.14 24.60
CA SER A 152 7.60 13.38 25.24
C SER A 152 7.57 14.71 26.00
N GLY A 153 6.49 14.97 26.73
CA GLY A 153 6.30 16.21 27.45
C GLY A 153 5.84 17.35 26.56
N ARG A 154 5.92 18.57 27.06
CA ARG A 154 5.49 19.79 26.35
C ARG A 154 6.66 20.36 25.53
N ILE A 155 6.34 21.01 24.42
CA ILE A 155 7.30 21.90 23.76
C ILE A 155 7.48 23.11 24.69
N PRO A 156 8.68 23.36 25.23
CA PRO A 156 8.87 24.38 26.25
C PRO A 156 8.81 25.81 25.65
N ALA A 157 8.28 26.75 26.41
CA ALA A 157 8.16 28.16 25.98
C ALA A 157 9.52 28.79 25.62
N VAL A 158 10.60 28.34 26.25
CA VAL A 158 11.94 28.82 25.97
C VAL A 158 12.44 28.51 24.55
N ILE A 159 11.76 27.63 23.79
CA ILE A 159 12.04 27.40 22.37
C ILE A 159 12.00 28.69 21.57
N GLY A 160 11.13 29.65 21.96
CA GLY A 160 11.01 30.97 21.33
C GLY A 160 12.26 31.85 21.45
N ASN A 161 13.23 31.47 22.28
CA ASN A 161 14.52 32.19 22.40
C ASN A 161 15.52 31.78 21.31
N LEU A 162 15.28 30.68 20.60
CA LEU A 162 16.09 30.26 19.45
C LEU A 162 15.81 31.11 18.20
N THR A 163 15.99 32.41 18.31
CA THR A 163 15.61 33.37 17.24
C THR A 163 16.37 33.18 15.92
N THR A 164 17.45 32.43 15.92
CA THR A 164 18.22 32.04 14.72
C THR A 164 17.64 30.83 13.99
N LEU A 165 16.61 30.16 14.59
CA LEU A 165 16.08 28.92 14.06
C LEU A 165 15.33 29.12 12.74
N GLU A 166 15.73 28.36 11.73
CA GLU A 166 15.08 28.32 10.41
C GLU A 166 14.30 27.00 10.20
N TYR A 167 14.75 25.92 10.79
CA TYR A 167 14.17 24.59 10.57
C TYR A 167 13.94 23.86 11.90
N LEU A 168 12.68 23.56 12.21
CA LEU A 168 12.28 22.79 13.37
C LEU A 168 11.40 21.61 12.96
N THR A 169 11.89 20.39 13.15
CA THR A 169 11.10 19.18 12.91
C THR A 169 11.13 18.23 14.10
N LEU A 170 9.95 17.98 14.65
CA LEU A 170 9.70 17.14 15.81
C LEU A 170 8.68 16.03 15.50
N GLU A 171 8.46 15.73 14.22
CA GLU A 171 7.44 14.78 13.77
C GLU A 171 7.69 13.36 14.31
N ASN A 172 6.62 12.57 14.44
CA ASN A 172 6.66 11.19 14.91
C ASN A 172 7.33 11.04 16.28
N ASN A 173 6.76 11.73 17.28
CA ASN A 173 7.14 11.70 18.69
C ASN A 173 5.89 11.58 19.57
N MET A 174 6.05 11.81 20.87
CA MET A 174 4.98 11.79 21.86
C MET A 174 4.82 13.14 22.57
N PHE A 175 5.21 14.26 21.92
CA PHE A 175 5.00 15.60 22.48
C PHE A 175 3.53 15.87 22.73
N SER A 176 3.23 16.53 23.87
CA SER A 176 1.86 16.74 24.34
C SER A 176 1.64 18.16 24.84
N GLY A 177 0.40 18.50 25.18
CA GLY A 177 0.02 19.83 25.63
C GLY A 177 -0.08 20.84 24.49
N LYS A 178 -0.24 22.11 24.82
CA LYS A 178 -0.44 23.20 23.87
C LYS A 178 0.88 23.61 23.21
N LEU A 179 0.81 24.05 21.95
CA LEU A 179 1.91 24.75 21.29
C LEU A 179 2.12 26.10 21.99
N PRO A 180 3.35 26.42 22.47
CA PRO A 180 3.59 27.67 23.22
C PRO A 180 3.44 28.90 22.32
N VAL A 181 2.89 29.99 22.83
CA VAL A 181 2.74 31.26 22.10
C VAL A 181 4.08 31.85 21.68
N GLU A 182 5.14 31.53 22.42
CA GLU A 182 6.52 31.95 22.15
C GLU A 182 7.06 31.42 20.82
N ILE A 183 6.42 30.41 20.22
CA ILE A 183 6.79 29.95 18.86
C ILE A 183 6.77 31.11 17.85
N GLY A 184 5.86 32.09 18.05
CA GLY A 184 5.75 33.27 17.21
C GLY A 184 6.95 34.21 17.25
N LYS A 185 7.92 34.01 18.15
CA LYS A 185 9.18 34.79 18.19
C LYS A 185 10.20 34.32 17.16
N LEU A 186 10.02 33.11 16.60
CA LEU A 186 10.95 32.48 15.65
C LEU A 186 10.81 33.07 14.23
N LYS A 187 11.09 34.36 14.05
CA LYS A 187 10.82 35.09 12.81
C LYS A 187 11.60 34.56 11.59
N ASN A 188 12.71 33.86 11.82
CA ASN A 188 13.52 33.26 10.75
C ASN A 188 13.04 31.87 10.34
N LEU A 189 12.00 31.31 11.01
CA LEU A 189 11.55 29.96 10.77
C LEU A 189 10.95 29.81 9.37
N LYS A 190 11.51 28.88 8.59
CA LYS A 190 11.09 28.50 7.24
C LYS A 190 10.29 27.20 7.25
N LEU A 191 10.61 26.30 8.19
CA LEU A 191 10.00 24.97 8.26
C LEU A 191 9.61 24.63 9.70
N LEU A 192 8.33 24.30 9.90
CA LEU A 192 7.78 23.81 11.17
C LEU A 192 6.99 22.52 10.93
N ILE A 193 7.56 21.39 11.36
CA ILE A 193 6.90 20.07 11.23
C ILE A 193 6.69 19.46 12.61
N LEU A 194 5.41 19.33 13.02
CA LEU A 194 4.97 18.77 14.29
C LEU A 194 4.07 17.54 14.10
N THR A 195 4.04 16.97 12.90
CA THR A 195 3.18 15.85 12.49
C THR A 195 3.31 14.65 13.44
N ALA A 196 2.21 13.94 13.68
CA ALA A 196 2.17 12.68 14.44
C ALA A 196 2.76 12.82 15.86
N ASN A 197 2.13 13.69 16.64
CA ASN A 197 2.37 13.90 18.06
C ASN A 197 1.05 13.80 18.86
N ASN A 198 1.11 14.12 20.14
CA ASN A 198 -0.05 14.21 21.04
C ASN A 198 -0.36 15.66 21.46
N LEU A 199 -0.07 16.63 20.56
CA LEU A 199 -0.32 18.05 20.85
C LEU A 199 -1.81 18.34 20.91
N THR A 200 -2.20 19.23 21.84
CA THR A 200 -3.60 19.54 22.17
C THR A 200 -3.83 21.04 22.29
N GLY A 201 -5.09 21.45 22.44
CA GLY A 201 -5.49 22.85 22.58
C GLY A 201 -5.50 23.60 21.26
N GLU A 202 -5.81 24.87 21.33
CA GLU A 202 -5.90 25.74 20.15
C GLU A 202 -4.52 26.12 19.60
N LEU A 203 -4.44 26.36 18.30
CA LEU A 203 -3.24 26.92 17.68
C LEU A 203 -3.08 28.38 18.13
N PRO A 204 -1.88 28.78 18.62
CA PRO A 204 -1.68 30.17 19.06
C PRO A 204 -1.73 31.12 17.88
N MET A 205 -2.35 32.29 18.07
CA MET A 205 -2.44 33.33 17.06
C MET A 205 -1.06 33.85 16.63
N GLU A 206 -0.08 33.77 17.51
CA GLU A 206 1.31 34.17 17.28
C GLU A 206 2.00 33.34 16.19
N LEU A 207 1.46 32.13 15.89
CA LEU A 207 1.93 31.32 14.75
C LEU A 207 1.84 32.11 13.43
N THR A 208 0.83 32.98 13.29
CA THR A 208 0.62 33.81 12.08
C THR A 208 1.70 34.88 11.86
N SER A 209 2.54 35.11 12.86
CA SER A 209 3.66 36.06 12.74
C SER A 209 4.95 35.47 12.17
N LEU A 210 4.95 34.17 11.79
CA LEU A 210 6.07 33.46 11.16
C LEU A 210 6.07 33.68 9.64
N THR A 211 6.18 34.91 9.19
CA THR A 211 5.97 35.30 7.78
C THR A 211 6.99 34.71 6.78
N ASN A 212 8.13 34.19 7.25
CA ASN A 212 9.12 33.51 6.44
C ASN A 212 8.84 31.99 6.26
N LEU A 213 7.74 31.48 6.86
CA LEU A 213 7.45 30.07 6.83
C LEU A 213 7.06 29.61 5.42
N THR A 214 7.78 28.61 4.91
CA THR A 214 7.53 27.97 3.62
C THR A 214 6.82 26.62 3.76
N GLU A 215 6.98 25.93 4.90
CA GLU A 215 6.35 24.66 5.16
C GLU A 215 5.82 24.56 6.58
N LEU A 216 4.51 24.27 6.73
CA LEU A 216 3.84 24.03 7.99
C LEU A 216 3.10 22.69 7.94
N ARG A 217 3.46 21.75 8.84
CA ARG A 217 2.79 20.46 8.96
C ARG A 217 2.38 20.20 10.41
N LEU A 218 1.10 19.99 10.62
CA LEU A 218 0.45 19.79 11.92
C LEU A 218 -0.37 18.50 11.96
N ASP A 219 -0.25 17.65 10.95
CA ASP A 219 -1.06 16.44 10.76
C ASP A 219 -1.03 15.52 11.98
N SER A 220 -2.07 14.71 12.13
CA SER A 220 -2.11 13.65 13.15
C SER A 220 -1.74 14.15 14.57
N ASN A 221 -2.50 15.10 15.06
CA ASN A 221 -2.43 15.63 16.42
C ASN A 221 -3.83 15.62 17.06
N TYR A 222 -3.99 16.29 18.19
CA TYR A 222 -5.23 16.42 18.94
C TYR A 222 -5.53 17.89 19.25
N PHE A 223 -5.23 18.80 18.32
CA PHE A 223 -5.57 20.20 18.45
C PHE A 223 -7.10 20.36 18.57
N SER A 224 -7.53 21.51 19.05
CA SER A 224 -8.93 21.91 19.16
C SER A 224 -9.12 23.33 18.66
N GLY A 225 -10.37 23.75 18.52
CA GLY A 225 -10.70 25.07 18.00
C GLY A 225 -10.46 25.20 16.49
N ARG A 226 -10.69 26.39 15.97
CA ARG A 226 -10.70 26.67 14.54
C ARG A 226 -9.30 26.87 13.98
N ILE A 227 -9.15 26.64 12.67
CA ILE A 227 -7.96 27.03 11.92
C ILE A 227 -7.83 28.57 12.01
N PRO A 228 -6.70 29.11 12.51
CA PRO A 228 -6.51 30.55 12.61
C PRO A 228 -6.38 31.22 11.22
N ASN A 229 -6.49 32.55 11.18
CA ASN A 229 -6.24 33.32 9.95
C ASN A 229 -4.76 33.24 9.56
N LEU A 230 -4.42 32.38 8.58
CA LEU A 230 -3.07 32.15 8.10
C LEU A 230 -2.64 33.08 6.95
N GLY A 231 -3.46 34.04 6.53
CA GLY A 231 -3.23 34.86 5.34
C GLY A 231 -1.94 35.69 5.34
N SER A 232 -1.31 35.92 6.50
CA SER A 232 0.01 36.57 6.60
C SER A 232 1.19 35.69 6.19
N LEU A 233 1.00 34.36 6.14
CA LEU A 233 2.06 33.40 5.82
C LEU A 233 2.24 33.22 4.30
N THR A 234 2.38 34.32 3.59
CA THR A 234 2.39 34.37 2.09
C THR A 234 3.56 33.64 1.44
N GLN A 235 4.55 33.21 2.22
CA GLN A 235 5.67 32.41 1.70
C GLN A 235 5.39 30.91 1.73
N LEU A 236 4.23 30.45 2.29
CA LEU A 236 3.93 29.04 2.38
C LEU A 236 3.81 28.38 0.99
N GLU A 237 4.58 27.32 0.83
CA GLU A 237 4.55 26.40 -0.32
C GLU A 237 3.84 25.10 0.02
N LYS A 238 3.87 24.69 1.31
CA LYS A 238 3.20 23.46 1.79
C LYS A 238 2.50 23.71 3.12
N LEU A 239 1.22 23.35 3.16
CA LEU A 239 0.36 23.39 4.35
C LEU A 239 -0.34 22.05 4.51
N GLU A 240 -0.04 21.33 5.60
CA GLU A 240 -0.63 20.02 5.88
C GLU A 240 -1.23 20.00 7.31
N MET A 241 -2.54 19.68 7.42
CA MET A 241 -3.32 19.64 8.66
C MET A 241 -4.30 18.46 8.68
N GLN A 242 -3.87 17.29 8.17
CA GLN A 242 -4.71 16.10 8.05
C GLN A 242 -4.92 15.46 9.43
N GLY A 243 -6.16 15.16 9.80
CA GLY A 243 -6.47 14.54 11.08
C GLY A 243 -5.86 15.26 12.29
N SER A 244 -5.71 16.55 12.18
CA SER A 244 -5.06 17.40 13.20
C SER A 244 -5.91 17.61 14.46
N GLY A 245 -7.23 17.39 14.38
CA GLY A 245 -8.18 17.64 15.42
C GLY A 245 -8.83 19.03 15.36
N LEU A 246 -8.39 19.88 14.43
CA LEU A 246 -8.94 21.24 14.24
C LEU A 246 -10.38 21.20 13.72
N GLU A 247 -11.08 22.31 13.93
CA GLU A 247 -12.47 22.50 13.53
C GLU A 247 -12.57 23.39 12.28
N GLY A 248 -13.61 23.11 11.47
CA GLY A 248 -13.99 23.98 10.36
C GLY A 248 -14.64 25.31 10.84
N PRO A 249 -14.91 26.22 9.93
CA PRO A 249 -14.65 26.19 8.49
C PRO A 249 -13.18 26.48 8.13
N ILE A 250 -12.76 26.11 6.90
CA ILE A 250 -11.49 26.56 6.34
C ILE A 250 -11.55 28.07 6.16
N PRO A 251 -10.61 28.86 6.74
CA PRO A 251 -10.70 30.32 6.70
C PRO A 251 -10.51 30.86 5.26
N GLU A 252 -11.29 31.88 4.89
CA GLU A 252 -11.18 32.49 3.56
C GLU A 252 -9.78 33.05 3.26
N SER A 253 -9.04 33.44 4.30
CA SER A 253 -7.66 33.93 4.20
C SER A 253 -6.67 32.92 3.60
N ILE A 254 -7.06 31.66 3.48
CA ILE A 254 -6.25 30.64 2.77
C ILE A 254 -5.99 31.08 1.32
N SER A 255 -6.92 31.81 0.70
CA SER A 255 -6.81 32.32 -0.67
C SER A 255 -5.61 33.27 -0.90
N LEU A 256 -5.06 33.83 0.18
CA LEU A 256 -3.88 34.72 0.11
C LEU A 256 -2.54 33.96 -0.02
N LEU A 257 -2.56 32.63 0.18
CA LEU A 257 -1.36 31.78 0.14
C LEU A 257 -1.05 31.31 -1.30
N THR A 258 -0.81 32.25 -2.18
CA THR A 258 -0.69 32.01 -3.63
C THR A 258 0.52 31.16 -4.05
N LYS A 259 1.52 31.00 -3.16
CA LYS A 259 2.71 30.16 -3.41
C LYS A 259 2.49 28.68 -3.10
N LEU A 260 1.32 28.31 -2.55
CA LEU A 260 1.04 26.92 -2.21
C LEU A 260 1.11 26.02 -3.45
N THR A 261 1.97 25.03 -3.35
CA THR A 261 2.05 23.89 -4.29
C THR A 261 1.37 22.65 -3.72
N ARG A 262 1.23 22.60 -2.37
CA ARG A 262 0.57 21.51 -1.66
C ARG A 262 -0.30 22.06 -0.52
N LEU A 263 -1.58 21.74 -0.59
CA LEU A 263 -2.56 22.01 0.45
C LEU A 263 -3.25 20.69 0.83
N ALA A 264 -3.12 20.29 2.09
CA ALA A 264 -3.77 19.10 2.61
C ALA A 264 -4.46 19.41 3.96
N ILE A 265 -5.76 19.51 3.93
CA ILE A 265 -6.61 19.64 5.12
C ILE A 265 -7.59 18.47 5.09
N SER A 266 -7.67 17.71 6.20
CA SER A 266 -8.63 16.63 6.23
C SER A 266 -9.18 16.36 7.62
N ASP A 267 -10.36 15.70 7.63
CA ASP A 267 -10.99 15.15 8.82
C ASP A 267 -11.20 16.25 9.89
N LEU A 268 -11.74 17.40 9.47
CA LEU A 268 -12.06 18.52 10.34
C LEU A 268 -13.21 18.15 11.29
N ASN A 269 -13.05 18.52 12.55
CA ASN A 269 -14.10 18.40 13.54
C ASN A 269 -15.15 19.53 13.41
N GLY A 270 -16.23 19.42 14.17
CA GLY A 270 -17.29 20.41 14.25
C GLY A 270 -18.47 20.12 13.32
N GLU A 271 -19.63 20.66 13.71
CA GLU A 271 -20.87 20.58 12.95
C GLU A 271 -21.01 21.83 12.08
N GLY A 272 -21.35 21.64 10.83
CA GLY A 272 -21.66 22.70 9.89
C GLY A 272 -20.95 22.54 8.54
N SER A 273 -21.76 22.53 7.50
CA SER A 273 -21.25 22.47 6.13
C SER A 273 -20.79 23.86 5.66
N GLN A 274 -19.73 23.90 4.88
CA GLN A 274 -19.14 25.11 4.32
C GLN A 274 -19.07 25.02 2.79
N LEU A 275 -19.10 26.18 2.13
CA LEU A 275 -18.85 26.21 0.69
C LEU A 275 -17.37 25.91 0.38
N PHE A 276 -17.12 25.45 -0.82
CA PHE A 276 -15.76 25.28 -1.30
C PHE A 276 -14.98 26.61 -1.23
N PRO A 277 -13.80 26.66 -0.58
CA PRO A 277 -13.03 27.89 -0.45
C PRO A 277 -12.59 28.42 -1.83
N ASN A 278 -12.50 29.74 -1.98
CA ASN A 278 -12.00 30.32 -3.22
C ASN A 278 -10.45 30.17 -3.29
N LEU A 279 -9.99 29.24 -4.15
CA LEU A 279 -8.57 28.97 -4.36
C LEU A 279 -8.12 29.40 -5.76
N SER A 280 -8.88 30.20 -6.48
CA SER A 280 -8.61 30.58 -7.90
C SER A 280 -7.25 31.26 -8.12
N SER A 281 -6.71 31.93 -7.08
CA SER A 281 -5.39 32.58 -7.14
C SER A 281 -4.20 31.62 -6.97
N MET A 282 -4.44 30.34 -6.65
CA MET A 282 -3.39 29.35 -6.33
C MET A 282 -2.94 28.57 -7.58
N THR A 283 -2.47 29.26 -8.60
CA THR A 283 -2.09 28.65 -9.88
C THR A 283 -0.87 27.71 -9.82
N SER A 284 -0.09 27.78 -8.74
CA SER A 284 1.06 26.89 -8.49
C SER A 284 0.68 25.55 -7.88
N MET A 285 -0.62 25.33 -7.58
CA MET A 285 -1.09 24.14 -6.87
C MET A 285 -0.82 22.86 -7.67
N ARG A 286 -0.15 21.90 -7.02
CA ARG A 286 0.11 20.56 -7.57
C ARG A 286 -0.70 19.48 -6.90
N LYS A 287 -0.91 19.63 -5.58
CA LYS A 287 -1.64 18.64 -4.78
C LYS A 287 -2.62 19.34 -3.88
N LEU A 288 -3.91 19.09 -4.12
CA LEU A 288 -5.03 19.62 -3.35
C LEU A 288 -5.77 18.47 -2.68
N MET A 289 -5.81 18.47 -1.35
CA MET A 289 -6.61 17.57 -0.54
C MET A 289 -7.47 18.37 0.44
N LEU A 290 -8.77 18.30 0.28
CA LEU A 290 -9.79 18.86 1.20
C LEU A 290 -10.79 17.75 1.55
N ARG A 291 -10.30 16.69 2.19
CA ARG A 291 -11.07 15.47 2.47
C ARG A 291 -11.77 15.57 3.84
N GLY A 292 -13.05 15.17 3.90
CA GLY A 292 -13.79 15.17 5.18
C GLY A 292 -13.80 16.53 5.88
N CYS A 293 -13.98 17.59 5.08
CA CYS A 293 -13.99 18.99 5.55
C CYS A 293 -15.41 19.59 5.60
N ASN A 294 -16.46 18.76 5.49
CA ASN A 294 -17.86 19.18 5.43
C ASN A 294 -18.13 20.21 4.31
N LEU A 295 -17.43 20.08 3.17
CA LEU A 295 -17.62 20.93 2.00
C LEU A 295 -18.91 20.59 1.29
N ARG A 296 -19.70 21.61 0.90
CA ARG A 296 -20.95 21.50 0.13
C ARG A 296 -20.93 22.34 -1.15
N GLY A 297 -21.90 22.10 -2.02
CA GLY A 297 -22.03 22.77 -3.30
C GLY A 297 -21.30 21.99 -4.40
N SER A 298 -21.03 22.65 -5.51
CA SER A 298 -20.34 22.01 -6.66
C SER A 298 -18.82 22.24 -6.61
N ILE A 299 -18.09 21.41 -7.32
CA ILE A 299 -16.66 21.66 -7.60
C ILE A 299 -16.56 22.92 -8.45
N PRO A 300 -15.78 23.93 -8.04
CA PRO A 300 -15.66 25.18 -8.80
C PRO A 300 -14.93 24.97 -10.13
N GLY A 301 -15.48 25.57 -11.21
CA GLY A 301 -14.90 25.46 -12.55
C GLY A 301 -13.48 26.02 -12.69
N TYR A 302 -13.04 26.94 -11.80
CA TYR A 302 -11.67 27.47 -11.85
C TYR A 302 -10.58 26.41 -11.60
N LEU A 303 -10.94 25.21 -11.09
CA LEU A 303 -9.96 24.14 -10.93
C LEU A 303 -9.37 23.69 -12.29
N SER A 304 -10.10 23.81 -13.39
CA SER A 304 -9.59 23.55 -14.75
C SER A 304 -8.46 24.52 -15.17
N GLN A 305 -8.34 25.68 -14.49
CA GLN A 305 -7.28 26.66 -14.75
C GLN A 305 -6.02 26.40 -13.95
N MET A 306 -6.02 25.42 -13.02
CA MET A 306 -4.85 25.02 -12.22
C MET A 306 -3.98 24.04 -13.02
N SER A 307 -3.29 24.51 -14.05
CA SER A 307 -2.53 23.69 -15.01
C SER A 307 -1.46 22.77 -14.39
N ASN A 308 -1.03 23.05 -13.16
CA ASN A 308 -0.05 22.25 -12.43
C ASN A 308 -0.68 21.17 -11.53
N LEU A 309 -2.02 21.10 -11.44
CA LEU A 309 -2.72 20.21 -10.51
C LEU A 309 -2.64 18.76 -11.00
N GLN A 310 -1.94 17.91 -10.25
CA GLN A 310 -1.73 16.49 -10.52
C GLN A 310 -2.51 15.57 -9.58
N TYR A 311 -2.87 16.07 -8.39
CA TYR A 311 -3.56 15.28 -7.38
C TYR A 311 -4.71 16.08 -6.76
N LEU A 312 -5.91 15.52 -6.82
CA LEU A 312 -7.13 16.12 -6.26
C LEU A 312 -7.84 15.08 -5.37
N ASP A 313 -7.98 15.37 -4.07
CA ASP A 313 -8.74 14.54 -3.14
C ASP A 313 -9.78 15.41 -2.42
N LEU A 314 -11.04 15.23 -2.80
CA LEU A 314 -12.22 15.88 -2.20
C LEU A 314 -13.15 14.84 -1.57
N SER A 315 -12.65 13.66 -1.26
CA SER A 315 -13.43 12.55 -0.74
C SER A 315 -14.07 12.84 0.62
N PHE A 316 -15.19 12.18 0.88
CA PHE A 316 -15.95 12.26 2.15
C PHE A 316 -16.38 13.67 2.52
N ASN A 317 -17.00 14.37 1.58
CA ASN A 317 -17.63 15.68 1.76
C ASN A 317 -19.12 15.62 1.38
N ASP A 318 -19.79 16.78 1.39
CA ASP A 318 -21.18 16.93 0.94
C ASP A 318 -21.27 17.63 -0.42
N LEU A 319 -20.27 17.41 -1.30
CA LEU A 319 -20.22 18.01 -2.62
C LEU A 319 -21.22 17.32 -3.57
N GLY A 320 -21.86 18.11 -4.44
CA GLY A 320 -22.85 17.61 -5.39
C GLY A 320 -22.80 18.34 -6.73
N GLY A 321 -23.79 18.08 -7.59
CA GLY A 321 -23.82 18.60 -8.95
C GLY A 321 -22.95 17.80 -9.91
N ASP A 322 -22.67 18.36 -11.07
CA ASP A 322 -21.84 17.75 -12.10
C ASP A 322 -20.34 17.91 -11.78
N ILE A 323 -19.54 16.97 -12.24
CA ILE A 323 -18.07 17.11 -12.22
C ILE A 323 -17.68 18.03 -13.37
N PRO A 324 -16.97 19.15 -13.11
CA PRO A 324 -16.52 20.05 -14.19
C PRO A 324 -15.54 19.36 -15.13
N ASP A 325 -15.41 19.89 -16.34
CA ASP A 325 -14.39 19.40 -17.27
C ASP A 325 -12.99 19.77 -16.78
N LEU A 326 -12.20 18.74 -16.49
CA LEU A 326 -10.81 18.80 -16.04
C LEU A 326 -9.89 18.06 -17.02
N SER A 327 -10.34 17.84 -18.26
CA SER A 327 -9.56 17.11 -19.28
C SER A 327 -8.28 17.83 -19.68
N ASP A 328 -8.26 19.17 -19.64
CA ASP A 328 -7.14 20.00 -20.08
C ASP A 328 -5.98 20.07 -19.07
N ILE A 329 -6.15 19.52 -17.86
CA ILE A 329 -5.09 19.52 -16.84
C ILE A 329 -4.49 18.11 -16.69
N ASP A 330 -3.20 18.06 -16.35
CA ASP A 330 -2.44 16.81 -16.15
C ASP A 330 -2.74 16.18 -14.78
N LEU A 331 -4.03 15.83 -14.58
CA LEU A 331 -4.52 15.29 -13.33
C LEU A 331 -4.31 13.77 -13.30
N GLU A 332 -3.27 13.32 -12.60
CA GLU A 332 -2.94 11.89 -12.47
C GLU A 332 -3.91 11.14 -11.55
N LYS A 333 -4.39 11.82 -10.48
CA LYS A 333 -5.19 11.18 -9.42
C LYS A 333 -6.35 12.07 -8.98
N MET A 334 -7.56 11.52 -9.00
CA MET A 334 -8.77 12.20 -8.57
C MET A 334 -9.61 11.30 -7.66
N TYR A 335 -9.80 11.71 -6.42
CA TYR A 335 -10.62 10.99 -5.43
C TYR A 335 -11.80 11.85 -5.01
N LEU A 336 -13.01 11.47 -5.46
CA LEU A 336 -14.29 12.11 -5.18
C LEU A 336 -15.25 11.17 -4.44
N THR A 337 -14.75 10.07 -3.90
CA THR A 337 -15.53 9.04 -3.20
C THR A 337 -16.27 9.62 -2.00
N GLY A 338 -17.51 9.15 -1.75
CA GLY A 338 -18.27 9.55 -0.58
C GLY A 338 -18.74 11.01 -0.64
N ASN A 339 -19.39 11.38 -1.74
CA ASN A 339 -20.01 12.68 -1.98
C ASN A 339 -21.45 12.50 -2.52
N PHE A 340 -22.07 13.56 -3.01
CA PHE A 340 -23.41 13.56 -3.58
C PHE A 340 -23.41 14.00 -5.06
N PHE A 341 -22.33 13.73 -5.80
CA PHE A 341 -22.29 14.04 -7.22
C PHE A 341 -23.40 13.30 -7.95
N ASN A 342 -24.13 14.03 -8.80
CA ASN A 342 -25.26 13.55 -9.60
C ASN A 342 -25.00 13.88 -11.08
N GLY A 343 -25.95 13.71 -11.97
CA GLY A 343 -25.69 13.87 -13.39
C GLY A 343 -25.05 12.62 -14.02
N SER A 344 -24.39 12.74 -15.16
CA SER A 344 -23.69 11.65 -15.83
C SER A 344 -22.20 11.62 -15.47
N VAL A 345 -21.60 10.43 -15.48
CA VAL A 345 -20.13 10.32 -15.41
C VAL A 345 -19.56 10.96 -16.68
N PRO A 346 -18.63 11.94 -16.54
CA PRO A 346 -18.08 12.64 -17.70
C PRO A 346 -17.39 11.71 -18.70
N SER A 347 -17.61 11.95 -20.00
CA SER A 347 -17.04 11.11 -21.07
C SER A 347 -15.52 11.10 -21.09
N TRP A 348 -14.88 12.21 -20.74
CA TRP A 348 -13.41 12.29 -20.67
C TRP A 348 -12.77 11.37 -19.61
N LEU A 349 -13.57 10.82 -18.68
CA LEU A 349 -13.11 9.80 -17.70
C LEU A 349 -13.26 8.36 -18.22
N THR A 350 -14.03 8.16 -19.29
CA THR A 350 -14.35 6.84 -19.84
C THR A 350 -13.69 6.56 -21.19
N ASP A 351 -13.01 7.53 -21.78
CA ASP A 351 -12.30 7.38 -23.04
C ASP A 351 -11.12 6.43 -22.87
N GLU A 352 -11.03 5.42 -23.74
CA GLU A 352 -10.04 4.32 -23.66
C GLU A 352 -8.58 4.79 -23.81
N PHE A 353 -8.36 6.02 -24.26
CA PHE A 353 -7.03 6.58 -24.54
C PHE A 353 -6.32 7.18 -23.33
N ASP A 354 -7.00 7.43 -22.20
CA ASP A 354 -6.41 8.00 -20.99
C ASP A 354 -6.27 6.96 -19.88
N ASN A 355 -5.45 5.94 -20.13
CA ASN A 355 -5.22 4.84 -19.17
C ASN A 355 -4.28 5.20 -18.00
N GLU A 356 -3.86 6.46 -17.84
CA GLU A 356 -2.89 6.84 -16.81
C GLU A 356 -3.55 7.46 -15.56
N ARG A 357 -4.74 8.01 -15.67
CA ARG A 357 -5.47 8.64 -14.55
C ARG A 357 -6.07 7.61 -13.61
N GLU A 358 -5.89 7.80 -12.32
CA GLU A 358 -6.55 7.01 -11.28
C GLU A 358 -7.71 7.82 -10.68
N VAL A 359 -8.95 7.40 -10.93
CA VAL A 359 -10.16 8.15 -10.57
C VAL A 359 -11.08 7.30 -9.70
N ASP A 360 -11.45 7.81 -8.52
CA ASP A 360 -12.43 7.16 -7.65
C ASP A 360 -13.67 8.03 -7.47
N LEU A 361 -14.78 7.56 -8.01
CA LEU A 361 -16.11 8.16 -7.93
C LEU A 361 -17.07 7.32 -7.08
N SER A 362 -16.57 6.36 -6.32
CA SER A 362 -17.40 5.47 -5.50
C SER A 362 -18.24 6.24 -4.48
N TYR A 363 -19.36 5.66 -4.05
CA TYR A 363 -20.28 6.26 -3.08
C TYR A 363 -20.76 7.66 -3.46
N ASN A 364 -21.31 7.79 -4.67
CA ASN A 364 -21.96 9.00 -5.20
C ASN A 364 -23.38 8.69 -5.70
N ASN A 365 -24.02 9.62 -6.38
CA ASN A 365 -25.43 9.53 -6.83
C ASN A 365 -25.61 9.80 -8.33
N PHE A 366 -24.68 9.36 -9.18
CA PHE A 366 -24.79 9.59 -10.63
C PHE A 366 -26.08 9.01 -11.21
N SER A 367 -26.67 9.74 -12.14
CA SER A 367 -27.88 9.33 -12.85
C SER A 367 -27.58 8.31 -13.95
N ASP A 368 -26.42 8.43 -14.58
CA ASP A 368 -25.93 7.53 -15.60
C ASP A 368 -24.46 7.18 -15.37
N VAL A 369 -24.16 5.89 -15.41
CA VAL A 369 -22.82 5.35 -15.25
C VAL A 369 -22.53 4.33 -16.34
N PRO A 370 -21.27 4.20 -16.78
CA PRO A 370 -20.85 3.23 -17.77
C PRO A 370 -21.22 1.81 -17.39
N GLN A 371 -21.45 0.96 -18.39
CA GLN A 371 -21.79 -0.46 -18.19
C GLN A 371 -20.55 -1.33 -17.90
N SER A 372 -19.36 -0.84 -18.25
CA SER A 372 -18.09 -1.57 -18.13
C SER A 372 -17.41 -1.29 -16.80
N CYS A 373 -16.64 -2.26 -16.28
CA CYS A 373 -15.68 -2.04 -15.22
C CYS A 373 -14.35 -1.57 -15.83
N TYR A 374 -13.82 -0.49 -15.29
CA TYR A 374 -12.55 0.10 -15.71
C TYR A 374 -11.48 -0.20 -14.66
N GLU A 375 -10.24 -0.40 -15.09
CA GLU A 375 -9.15 -0.73 -14.15
C GLU A 375 -8.74 0.42 -13.25
N ARG A 376 -8.95 1.68 -13.67
CA ARG A 376 -8.51 2.89 -12.99
C ARG A 376 -9.64 3.87 -12.68
N LEU A 377 -10.88 3.48 -12.95
CA LEU A 377 -12.08 4.22 -12.60
C LEU A 377 -12.94 3.39 -11.66
N ASN A 378 -12.96 3.75 -10.39
CA ASN A 378 -13.78 3.09 -9.38
C ASN A 378 -15.19 3.70 -9.34
N LEU A 379 -16.19 2.91 -9.68
CA LEU A 379 -17.61 3.29 -9.69
C LEU A 379 -18.43 2.47 -8.67
N PHE A 380 -17.81 1.94 -7.63
CA PHE A 380 -18.50 1.16 -6.60
C PHE A 380 -19.56 2.02 -5.90
N ARG A 381 -20.82 1.57 -5.88
CA ARG A 381 -21.95 2.31 -5.29
C ARG A 381 -22.04 3.79 -5.72
N SER A 382 -21.78 4.06 -6.97
CA SER A 382 -21.67 5.45 -7.48
C SER A 382 -22.95 6.01 -8.10
N TYR A 383 -24.07 5.27 -8.11
CA TYR A 383 -25.30 5.69 -8.80
C TYR A 383 -26.56 5.43 -7.98
N THR A 384 -27.60 6.23 -8.26
CA THR A 384 -28.92 6.02 -7.68
C THR A 384 -29.57 4.78 -8.28
N SER A 385 -29.71 3.73 -7.50
CA SER A 385 -30.49 2.54 -7.85
C SER A 385 -31.73 2.45 -6.98
N THR A 386 -32.87 2.14 -7.59
CA THR A 386 -34.09 1.78 -6.86
C THR A 386 -33.99 0.39 -6.23
N ASN A 387 -32.98 -0.40 -6.63
CA ASN A 387 -32.67 -1.72 -6.11
C ASN A 387 -31.29 -1.71 -5.44
N ASP A 388 -31.27 -1.76 -4.11
CA ASP A 388 -30.05 -1.79 -3.28
C ASP A 388 -29.08 -2.95 -3.57
N SER A 389 -29.45 -3.91 -4.44
CA SER A 389 -28.60 -5.05 -4.81
C SER A 389 -27.53 -4.73 -5.85
N ASP A 390 -27.59 -3.57 -6.51
CA ASP A 390 -26.70 -3.21 -7.59
C ASP A 390 -25.47 -2.45 -7.05
N LEU A 391 -24.41 -3.18 -6.72
CA LEU A 391 -23.13 -2.62 -6.30
C LEU A 391 -22.39 -1.87 -7.44
N GLY A 392 -22.74 -2.19 -8.68
CA GLY A 392 -22.19 -1.57 -9.87
C GLY A 392 -22.76 -2.21 -11.13
N LYS A 393 -23.05 -1.41 -12.15
CA LYS A 393 -23.58 -1.93 -13.44
C LYS A 393 -22.60 -2.88 -14.13
N CYS A 394 -21.31 -2.74 -13.87
CA CYS A 394 -20.28 -3.62 -14.40
C CYS A 394 -20.37 -5.08 -13.85
N LEU A 395 -21.10 -5.31 -12.75
CA LEU A 395 -21.31 -6.67 -12.19
C LEU A 395 -22.38 -7.46 -12.91
N LYS A 396 -23.02 -6.95 -13.96
CA LYS A 396 -24.04 -7.70 -14.75
C LYS A 396 -23.50 -9.01 -15.34
N SER A 397 -22.21 -9.07 -15.63
CA SER A 397 -21.53 -10.29 -16.09
C SER A 397 -21.34 -11.35 -14.98
N HIS A 398 -21.63 -11.01 -13.72
CA HIS A 398 -21.48 -11.87 -12.55
C HIS A 398 -22.82 -12.00 -11.81
N PRO A 399 -23.85 -12.64 -12.40
CA PRO A 399 -25.15 -12.79 -11.75
C PRO A 399 -25.06 -13.72 -10.54
N CYS A 400 -25.92 -13.50 -9.55
CA CYS A 400 -26.07 -14.41 -8.40
C CYS A 400 -26.73 -15.72 -8.83
N LEU A 401 -25.93 -16.73 -9.12
CA LEU A 401 -26.43 -18.06 -9.50
C LEU A 401 -26.82 -18.91 -8.29
N LYS A 402 -26.35 -18.55 -7.10
CA LYS A 402 -26.52 -19.30 -5.86
C LYS A 402 -26.58 -18.31 -4.69
N THR A 403 -27.34 -18.69 -3.64
CA THR A 403 -27.39 -17.95 -2.37
C THR A 403 -26.37 -18.50 -1.40
N TYR A 404 -25.61 -17.60 -0.77
CA TYR A 404 -24.57 -17.92 0.20
C TYR A 404 -25.01 -17.57 1.62
N TYR A 405 -24.51 -18.31 2.60
CA TYR A 405 -24.81 -18.15 4.03
C TYR A 405 -23.55 -17.83 4.84
N SER A 406 -22.39 -17.93 4.23
CA SER A 406 -21.10 -17.55 4.81
C SER A 406 -20.12 -17.14 3.75
N VAL A 407 -19.18 -16.25 4.12
CA VAL A 407 -18.03 -15.82 3.32
C VAL A 407 -16.86 -15.68 4.26
N HIS A 408 -15.71 -16.26 3.91
CA HIS A 408 -14.48 -16.16 4.67
C HIS A 408 -13.35 -15.77 3.73
N ILE A 409 -12.60 -14.71 4.06
CA ILE A 409 -11.59 -14.10 3.18
C ILE A 409 -10.27 -13.97 3.94
N ASN A 410 -9.19 -14.48 3.37
CA ASN A 410 -7.83 -14.22 3.84
C ASN A 410 -7.28 -12.97 3.10
N CYS A 411 -7.42 -11.81 3.73
CA CYS A 411 -7.22 -10.50 3.09
C CYS A 411 -5.75 -10.28 2.65
N GLY A 412 -5.53 -10.19 1.34
CA GLY A 412 -4.20 -10.08 0.73
C GLY A 412 -3.41 -11.39 0.69
N GLY A 413 -3.95 -12.50 1.22
CA GLY A 413 -3.26 -13.78 1.38
C GLY A 413 -3.79 -14.91 0.50
N PRO A 414 -3.09 -16.06 0.50
CA PRO A 414 -3.54 -17.26 -0.18
C PRO A 414 -4.70 -17.95 0.55
N LYS A 415 -5.34 -18.91 -0.12
CA LYS A 415 -6.37 -19.74 0.50
C LYS A 415 -5.83 -20.51 1.70
N VAL A 416 -6.54 -20.43 2.85
CA VAL A 416 -6.16 -21.07 4.12
C VAL A 416 -7.38 -21.77 4.73
N THR A 417 -7.17 -22.96 5.33
CA THR A 417 -8.20 -23.67 6.08
C THR A 417 -7.88 -23.63 7.58
N ILE A 418 -8.80 -23.11 8.36
CA ILE A 418 -8.71 -23.03 9.83
C ILE A 418 -9.90 -23.80 10.43
N GLY A 419 -9.61 -24.93 11.02
CA GLY A 419 -10.67 -25.84 11.50
C GLY A 419 -11.54 -26.32 10.32
N ASP A 420 -12.83 -26.06 10.40
CA ASP A 420 -13.83 -26.34 9.37
C ASP A 420 -14.06 -25.19 8.39
N LYS A 421 -13.43 -24.02 8.60
CA LYS A 421 -13.62 -22.83 7.78
C LYS A 421 -12.53 -22.70 6.73
N VAL A 422 -12.95 -22.47 5.49
CA VAL A 422 -12.07 -22.22 4.36
C VAL A 422 -12.07 -20.73 4.07
N TYR A 423 -10.96 -20.06 4.38
CA TYR A 423 -10.71 -18.66 4.00
C TYR A 423 -10.20 -18.60 2.57
N GLU A 424 -10.95 -17.93 1.72
CA GLU A 424 -10.63 -17.78 0.29
C GLU A 424 -9.42 -16.85 0.08
N ALA A 425 -8.74 -17.04 -1.03
CA ALA A 425 -7.58 -16.21 -1.40
C ALA A 425 -8.03 -14.83 -1.86
N ASP A 426 -7.29 -13.80 -1.43
CA ASP A 426 -7.41 -12.42 -1.89
C ASP A 426 -6.04 -11.94 -2.42
N GLN A 427 -5.60 -12.52 -3.54
CA GLN A 427 -4.28 -12.25 -4.13
C GLN A 427 -4.34 -11.34 -5.36
N ASP A 428 -5.52 -10.86 -5.72
CA ASP A 428 -5.69 -9.97 -6.86
C ASP A 428 -4.95 -8.65 -6.66
N LEU A 429 -4.37 -8.14 -7.74
CA LEU A 429 -3.70 -6.85 -7.73
C LEU A 429 -4.73 -5.76 -7.49
N THR A 430 -4.51 -4.98 -6.44
CA THR A 430 -5.27 -3.77 -6.16
C THR A 430 -4.55 -2.54 -6.69
N GLY A 431 -5.29 -1.44 -6.86
CA GLY A 431 -4.78 -0.14 -7.29
C GLY A 431 -5.37 0.99 -6.46
N ALA A 432 -5.02 2.21 -6.79
CA ALA A 432 -5.45 3.39 -6.05
C ALA A 432 -6.93 3.77 -6.25
N ALA A 433 -7.56 3.27 -7.30
CA ALA A 433 -8.97 3.52 -7.61
C ALA A 433 -9.55 2.28 -8.29
N ARG A 434 -9.74 1.20 -7.52
CA ARG A 434 -10.08 -0.08 -8.13
C ARG A 434 -11.25 -0.77 -7.44
N PHE A 435 -12.20 -1.22 -8.26
CA PHE A 435 -13.33 -2.04 -7.86
C PHE A 435 -13.22 -3.41 -8.53
N LEU A 436 -13.07 -4.46 -7.74
CA LEU A 436 -12.85 -5.83 -8.20
C LEU A 436 -13.92 -6.77 -7.66
N PRO A 437 -14.68 -7.45 -8.52
CA PRO A 437 -15.39 -8.66 -8.15
C PRO A 437 -14.38 -9.83 -8.14
N SER A 438 -13.87 -10.19 -6.96
CA SER A 438 -12.86 -11.27 -6.86
C SER A 438 -13.47 -12.65 -7.07
N ASN A 439 -14.75 -12.83 -6.67
CA ASN A 439 -15.50 -14.06 -6.84
C ASN A 439 -17.00 -13.78 -7.05
N ASP A 440 -17.80 -14.81 -7.33
CA ASP A 440 -19.25 -14.68 -7.52
C ASP A 440 -19.98 -14.07 -6.32
N HIS A 441 -19.42 -14.22 -5.11
CA HIS A 441 -20.09 -13.87 -3.87
C HIS A 441 -19.36 -12.90 -2.95
N TRP A 442 -18.21 -12.39 -3.34
CA TRP A 442 -17.54 -11.29 -2.66
C TRP A 442 -16.62 -10.48 -3.60
N GLY A 443 -16.18 -9.34 -3.14
CA GLY A 443 -15.22 -8.51 -3.85
C GLY A 443 -14.69 -7.36 -3.02
N THR A 444 -13.88 -6.50 -3.64
CA THR A 444 -13.21 -5.37 -2.99
C THR A 444 -13.36 -4.09 -3.77
N SER A 445 -13.40 -2.97 -3.04
CA SER A 445 -13.22 -1.63 -3.58
C SER A 445 -12.13 -0.93 -2.79
N ASN A 446 -11.10 -0.44 -3.47
CA ASN A 446 -9.97 0.25 -2.86
C ASN A 446 -9.82 1.65 -3.41
N THR A 447 -9.58 2.61 -2.51
CA THR A 447 -9.43 4.03 -2.80
C THR A 447 -8.12 4.56 -2.22
N GLY A 448 -7.42 5.37 -3.00
CA GLY A 448 -6.31 6.18 -2.55
C GLY A 448 -4.93 5.61 -2.87
N SER A 449 -3.98 6.54 -3.04
CA SER A 449 -2.56 6.28 -3.18
C SER A 449 -1.78 6.89 -2.01
N TYR A 450 -0.59 6.35 -1.74
CA TYR A 450 0.24 6.86 -0.66
C TYR A 450 0.80 8.24 -1.03
N TRP A 451 0.26 9.29 -0.39
CA TRP A 451 0.53 10.71 -0.64
C TRP A 451 2.02 11.09 -0.64
N ASN A 452 2.81 10.44 0.20
CA ASN A 452 4.21 10.81 0.48
C ASN A 452 5.24 9.86 -0.13
N ARG A 453 4.82 8.91 -0.98
CA ARG A 453 5.71 7.90 -1.53
C ARG A 453 6.40 8.37 -2.81
N ASN A 454 7.59 7.82 -3.08
CA ASN A 454 8.29 7.98 -4.35
C ASN A 454 7.51 7.25 -5.46
N PRO A 455 7.20 7.87 -6.60
CA PRO A 455 6.42 7.25 -7.68
C PRO A 455 7.02 5.97 -8.28
N ASN A 456 8.32 5.72 -8.06
CA ASN A 456 9.01 4.51 -8.55
C ASN A 456 8.89 3.26 -7.67
N ALA A 457 8.01 3.25 -6.68
CA ALA A 457 7.82 2.13 -5.79
C ALA A 457 6.86 1.07 -6.36
N THR A 458 7.22 -0.21 -6.19
CA THR A 458 6.59 -1.38 -6.81
C THR A 458 5.17 -1.72 -6.35
N ILE A 459 4.49 -2.53 -7.14
CA ILE A 459 3.08 -2.96 -7.12
C ILE A 459 2.57 -3.55 -5.77
N ASN A 460 3.43 -3.87 -4.81
CA ASN A 460 3.04 -4.50 -3.53
C ASN A 460 2.60 -3.53 -2.41
N ASP A 461 2.21 -2.30 -2.76
CA ASP A 461 1.92 -1.25 -1.78
C ASP A 461 0.66 -1.50 -0.95
N TYR A 462 -0.26 -2.30 -1.45
CA TYR A 462 -1.56 -2.58 -0.83
C TYR A 462 -1.60 -3.89 -0.03
N VAL A 463 -0.45 -4.57 0.12
CA VAL A 463 -0.30 -5.80 0.88
C VAL A 463 0.86 -5.69 1.86
N ALA A 464 0.63 -6.11 3.09
CA ALA A 464 1.66 -6.27 4.11
C ALA A 464 1.97 -7.75 4.27
N THR A 465 3.26 -8.12 4.34
CA THR A 465 3.69 -9.51 4.54
C THR A 465 4.64 -9.59 5.74
N ASN A 466 4.38 -10.53 6.62
CA ASN A 466 5.27 -10.87 7.73
C ASN A 466 5.90 -12.24 7.48
N VAL A 467 7.21 -12.25 7.28
CA VAL A 467 8.00 -13.48 7.04
C VAL A 467 8.46 -14.16 8.33
N SER A 468 8.16 -13.59 9.50
CA SER A 468 8.56 -14.15 10.79
C SER A 468 7.60 -15.26 11.23
N ILE A 469 8.09 -16.14 12.10
CA ILE A 469 7.26 -17.13 12.76
C ILE A 469 6.37 -16.41 13.79
N LEU A 470 5.07 -16.44 13.59
CA LEU A 470 4.07 -15.89 14.49
C LEU A 470 3.65 -16.97 15.50
N SER A 471 3.58 -16.61 16.78
CA SER A 471 3.26 -17.54 17.89
C SER A 471 1.78 -17.54 18.27
N MET A 472 0.95 -16.62 17.69
CA MET A 472 -0.48 -16.56 18.01
C MET A 472 -1.26 -17.73 17.39
N LYS A 473 -2.41 -18.04 17.98
CA LYS A 473 -3.34 -19.03 17.44
C LYS A 473 -3.77 -18.63 16.02
N ASP A 474 -3.90 -19.62 15.14
CA ASP A 474 -4.31 -19.44 13.73
C ASP A 474 -3.39 -18.44 12.97
N SER A 475 -2.11 -18.48 13.30
CA SER A 475 -1.09 -17.52 12.79
C SER A 475 -1.06 -17.39 11.27
N GLN A 476 -1.51 -18.40 10.54
CA GLN A 476 -1.61 -18.41 9.08
C GLN A 476 -2.48 -17.27 8.53
N LEU A 477 -3.53 -16.82 9.27
CA LEU A 477 -4.38 -15.69 8.89
C LEU A 477 -3.68 -14.32 9.06
N TYR A 478 -2.54 -14.26 9.74
CA TYR A 478 -1.88 -13.00 10.11
C TYR A 478 -0.51 -12.82 9.44
N THR A 479 -0.09 -13.77 8.59
CA THR A 479 1.17 -13.66 7.84
C THR A 479 1.10 -12.64 6.73
N VAL A 480 -0.10 -12.38 6.22
CA VAL A 480 -0.37 -11.38 5.17
C VAL A 480 -1.58 -10.56 5.59
N ALA A 481 -1.63 -9.31 5.19
CA ALA A 481 -2.76 -8.43 5.41
C ALA A 481 -2.93 -7.45 4.25
N ARG A 482 -4.18 -7.12 3.91
CA ARG A 482 -4.51 -6.07 2.96
C ARG A 482 -4.45 -4.71 3.66
N ARG A 483 -3.92 -3.71 2.99
CA ARG A 483 -3.88 -2.33 3.49
C ARG A 483 -4.31 -1.32 2.43
N SER A 484 -4.79 -0.17 2.88
CA SER A 484 -5.20 0.91 1.99
C SER A 484 -4.85 2.28 2.60
N PRO A 485 -4.35 3.22 1.80
CA PRO A 485 -4.00 4.55 2.28
C PRO A 485 -5.20 5.45 2.58
N LEU A 486 -6.38 5.19 2.01
CA LEU A 486 -7.56 6.00 2.22
C LEU A 486 -8.78 5.15 2.64
N SER A 487 -9.30 4.31 1.77
CA SER A 487 -10.48 3.50 2.05
C SER A 487 -10.38 2.13 1.39
N LEU A 488 -10.73 1.09 2.14
CA LEU A 488 -10.81 -0.28 1.68
C LEU A 488 -12.16 -0.85 2.06
N THR A 489 -12.92 -1.30 1.08
CA THR A 489 -14.21 -1.96 1.31
C THR A 489 -14.14 -3.41 0.85
N TYR A 490 -14.55 -4.34 1.71
CA TYR A 490 -14.93 -5.70 1.35
C TYR A 490 -16.45 -5.80 1.35
N TYR A 491 -17.00 -6.48 0.38
CA TYR A 491 -18.42 -6.73 0.31
C TYR A 491 -18.70 -8.21 0.02
N GLY A 492 -19.54 -8.83 0.84
CA GLY A 492 -20.19 -10.09 0.50
C GLY A 492 -21.41 -9.79 -0.37
N ARG A 493 -21.66 -10.60 -1.39
CA ARG A 493 -22.83 -10.48 -2.29
C ARG A 493 -23.52 -11.84 -2.44
N CYS A 494 -24.72 -11.84 -2.99
CA CYS A 494 -25.53 -13.05 -3.15
C CYS A 494 -25.78 -13.76 -1.82
N LEU A 495 -25.79 -13.01 -0.73
CA LEU A 495 -26.04 -13.53 0.61
C LEU A 495 -27.55 -13.72 0.84
N ALA A 496 -27.93 -14.70 1.65
CA ALA A 496 -29.30 -14.84 2.15
C ALA A 496 -29.66 -13.62 3.02
N ASN A 497 -30.85 -13.08 2.86
CA ASN A 497 -31.33 -12.02 3.74
C ASN A 497 -31.53 -12.54 5.16
N GLY A 498 -31.11 -11.78 6.16
CA GLY A 498 -31.17 -12.14 7.57
C GLY A 498 -30.05 -11.54 8.39
N ASN A 499 -29.87 -12.03 9.61
CA ASN A 499 -28.82 -11.56 10.51
C ASN A 499 -27.53 -12.38 10.33
N TYR A 500 -26.42 -11.69 10.41
CA TYR A 500 -25.07 -12.25 10.27
C TYR A 500 -24.19 -11.87 11.46
N THR A 501 -23.30 -12.77 11.80
CA THR A 501 -22.13 -12.47 12.64
C THR A 501 -20.94 -12.14 11.76
N VAL A 502 -20.39 -10.96 11.93
CA VAL A 502 -19.17 -10.50 11.24
C VAL A 502 -17.99 -10.57 12.19
N THR A 503 -16.95 -11.30 11.82
CA THR A 503 -15.71 -11.41 12.59
C THR A 503 -14.55 -10.86 11.78
N LEU A 504 -13.85 -9.87 12.34
CA LEU A 504 -12.71 -9.20 11.74
C LEU A 504 -11.43 -9.57 12.48
N HIS A 505 -10.42 -9.99 11.75
CA HIS A 505 -9.13 -10.43 12.27
C HIS A 505 -8.05 -9.41 11.94
N PHE A 506 -7.38 -8.89 12.96
CA PHE A 506 -6.34 -7.89 12.83
C PHE A 506 -5.06 -8.33 13.54
N ALA A 507 -3.91 -7.96 13.00
CA ALA A 507 -2.64 -7.96 13.69
C ALA A 507 -1.74 -6.85 13.11
N GLU A 508 -1.10 -6.04 13.95
CA GLU A 508 -0.08 -5.12 13.45
C GLU A 508 1.21 -5.90 13.18
N ILE A 509 1.54 -6.05 11.91
CA ILE A 509 2.66 -6.88 11.42
C ILE A 509 3.76 -6.06 10.75
N ILE A 510 3.58 -4.73 10.65
CA ILE A 510 4.54 -3.81 10.02
C ILE A 510 5.37 -3.07 11.06
N PHE A 511 4.73 -2.42 12.05
CA PHE A 511 5.38 -1.57 13.05
C PHE A 511 5.88 -2.39 14.23
N ARG A 512 6.81 -3.31 13.96
CA ARG A 512 7.27 -4.31 14.90
C ARG A 512 8.10 -3.69 16.02
N GLU A 513 7.99 -4.27 17.22
CA GLU A 513 8.77 -3.86 18.39
C GLU A 513 10.25 -4.13 18.13
N SER A 514 11.01 -3.05 18.03
CA SER A 514 12.46 -3.06 18.03
C SER A 514 12.91 -1.89 18.91
N ARG A 515 14.11 -1.95 19.44
CA ARG A 515 14.74 -0.80 20.12
C ARG A 515 15.31 0.17 19.08
N SER A 516 14.58 0.39 18.00
CA SER A 516 14.94 1.31 16.93
C SER A 516 13.71 2.11 16.48
N PHE A 517 13.92 3.16 15.69
CA PHE A 517 12.84 3.95 15.10
C PHE A 517 11.85 3.11 14.27
N LYS A 518 12.24 1.93 13.78
CA LYS A 518 11.38 1.05 12.96
C LYS A 518 10.13 0.57 13.72
N GLY A 519 10.20 0.50 15.04
CA GLY A 519 9.08 0.13 15.89
C GLY A 519 8.15 1.28 16.28
N LEU A 520 8.43 2.53 15.88
CA LEU A 520 7.70 3.73 16.33
C LEU A 520 6.40 4.00 15.56
N GLY A 521 6.10 3.22 14.51
CA GLY A 521 4.89 3.39 13.72
C GLY A 521 3.61 3.27 14.55
N ARG A 522 2.60 4.08 14.20
CA ARG A 522 1.25 4.05 14.75
C ARG A 522 0.23 4.12 13.62
N ARG A 523 -0.70 3.15 13.59
CA ARG A 523 -1.78 3.02 12.61
C ARG A 523 -3.11 3.34 13.26
N VAL A 524 -3.89 4.25 12.67
CA VAL A 524 -5.20 4.63 13.18
C VAL A 524 -6.18 4.71 12.01
N PHE A 525 -7.32 4.02 12.11
CA PHE A 525 -8.37 4.03 11.10
C PHE A 525 -9.74 3.74 11.72
N ASP A 526 -10.81 4.01 10.98
CA ASP A 526 -12.18 3.71 11.37
C ASP A 526 -12.67 2.42 10.70
N VAL A 527 -13.58 1.70 11.36
CA VAL A 527 -14.23 0.50 10.83
C VAL A 527 -15.74 0.73 10.73
N TYR A 528 -16.27 0.51 9.54
CA TYR A 528 -17.70 0.61 9.25
C TYR A 528 -18.25 -0.76 8.87
N VAL A 529 -19.41 -1.11 9.42
CA VAL A 529 -20.19 -2.30 9.04
C VAL A 529 -21.56 -1.84 8.60
N GLN A 530 -21.98 -2.19 7.38
CA GLN A 530 -23.23 -1.73 6.77
C GLN A 530 -23.42 -0.19 6.84
N GLY A 531 -22.36 0.57 6.56
CA GLY A 531 -22.37 2.03 6.58
C GLY A 531 -22.30 2.67 7.98
N VAL A 532 -22.42 1.88 9.05
CA VAL A 532 -22.36 2.39 10.44
C VAL A 532 -20.91 2.35 10.94
N ASN A 533 -20.40 3.48 11.46
CA ASN A 533 -19.08 3.52 12.11
C ASN A 533 -19.14 2.75 13.44
N THR A 534 -18.61 1.52 13.41
CA THR A 534 -18.64 0.58 14.56
C THR A 534 -17.43 0.70 15.46
N ILE A 535 -16.28 1.08 14.93
CA ILE A 535 -15.05 1.34 15.70
C ILE A 535 -14.40 2.61 15.17
N LYS A 536 -14.31 3.63 16.02
CA LYS A 536 -13.70 4.91 15.70
C LYS A 536 -12.25 4.97 16.22
N ASN A 537 -11.34 5.47 15.38
CA ASN A 537 -9.91 5.63 15.71
C ASN A 537 -9.26 4.31 16.20
N PHE A 538 -9.50 3.21 15.51
CA PHE A 538 -8.96 1.90 15.86
C PHE A 538 -7.45 1.85 15.70
N ASP A 539 -6.76 1.47 16.77
CA ASP A 539 -5.30 1.25 16.80
C ASP A 539 -5.03 -0.21 17.18
N ILE A 540 -4.65 -1.01 16.19
CA ILE A 540 -4.45 -2.46 16.34
C ILE A 540 -3.41 -2.76 17.42
N LYS A 541 -2.27 -2.06 17.40
CA LYS A 541 -1.16 -2.27 18.33
C LYS A 541 -1.59 -1.99 19.78
N ASN A 542 -2.33 -0.93 19.99
CA ASN A 542 -2.83 -0.54 21.31
C ASN A 542 -3.86 -1.55 21.82
N GLU A 543 -4.82 -1.96 21.01
CA GLU A 543 -5.86 -2.94 21.34
C GLU A 543 -5.29 -4.34 21.62
N ALA A 544 -4.27 -4.75 20.88
CA ALA A 544 -3.57 -6.03 21.06
C ALA A 544 -2.62 -6.03 22.25
N GLY A 545 -2.27 -4.87 22.81
CA GLY A 545 -1.19 -4.72 23.79
C GLY A 545 0.18 -5.11 23.20
N GLY A 546 0.42 -4.78 21.92
CA GLY A 546 1.68 -5.03 21.22
C GLY A 546 1.53 -5.40 19.75
N VAL A 547 2.65 -5.63 19.09
CA VAL A 547 2.73 -6.10 17.70
C VAL A 547 2.76 -7.62 17.61
N ASP A 548 2.52 -8.16 16.41
CA ASP A 548 2.45 -9.61 16.16
C ASP A 548 1.48 -10.34 17.12
N LYS A 549 0.42 -9.65 17.53
CA LYS A 549 -0.66 -10.17 18.36
C LYS A 549 -1.99 -9.99 17.66
N ALA A 550 -2.81 -11.04 17.71
CA ALA A 550 -4.13 -11.01 17.08
C ALA A 550 -5.14 -10.19 17.90
N VAL A 551 -5.92 -9.37 17.21
CA VAL A 551 -7.15 -8.76 17.73
C VAL A 551 -8.32 -9.25 16.89
N ILE A 552 -9.35 -9.79 17.56
CA ILE A 552 -10.57 -10.24 16.91
C ILE A 552 -11.71 -9.36 17.36
N LYS A 553 -12.42 -8.75 16.41
CA LYS A 553 -13.63 -7.96 16.67
C LYS A 553 -14.82 -8.67 16.04
N THR A 554 -15.86 -8.92 16.83
CA THR A 554 -17.06 -9.62 16.40
C THR A 554 -18.27 -8.72 16.54
N PHE A 555 -19.09 -8.66 15.49
CA PHE A 555 -20.34 -7.90 15.41
C PHE A 555 -21.48 -8.89 15.13
N ASN A 556 -22.39 -9.01 16.05
CA ASN A 556 -23.57 -9.88 15.92
C ASN A 556 -24.77 -9.09 15.41
N ASN A 557 -25.78 -9.80 14.89
CA ASN A 557 -27.02 -9.23 14.38
C ASN A 557 -26.84 -8.18 13.27
N VAL A 558 -25.80 -8.33 12.44
CA VAL A 558 -25.59 -7.49 11.25
C VAL A 558 -26.64 -7.85 10.21
N ARG A 559 -27.57 -6.93 9.95
CA ARG A 559 -28.72 -7.19 9.08
C ARG A 559 -28.36 -7.05 7.60
N VAL A 560 -28.59 -8.12 6.85
CA VAL A 560 -28.53 -8.17 5.38
C VAL A 560 -29.95 -8.15 4.84
N THR A 561 -30.28 -7.15 4.00
CA THR A 561 -31.62 -6.99 3.41
C THR A 561 -31.64 -7.21 1.91
N ASN A 562 -30.54 -6.92 1.21
CA ASN A 562 -30.44 -6.93 -0.25
C ASN A 562 -29.36 -7.86 -0.79
N GLY A 563 -29.09 -8.95 -0.02
CA GLY A 563 -28.08 -9.91 -0.42
C GLY A 563 -26.64 -9.40 -0.35
N THR A 564 -26.41 -8.20 0.23
CA THR A 564 -25.09 -7.59 0.31
C THR A 564 -24.75 -7.22 1.75
N LEU A 565 -23.52 -7.55 2.16
CA LEU A 565 -22.93 -7.14 3.43
C LEU A 565 -21.61 -6.42 3.15
N GLU A 566 -21.49 -5.18 3.63
CA GLU A 566 -20.37 -4.29 3.40
C GLU A 566 -19.57 -4.02 4.67
N ILE A 567 -18.24 -4.08 4.56
CA ILE A 567 -17.29 -3.78 5.62
C ILE A 567 -16.26 -2.81 5.03
N ARG A 568 -16.18 -1.60 5.58
CA ARG A 568 -15.26 -0.57 5.10
C ARG A 568 -14.28 -0.15 6.20
N PHE A 569 -13.03 -0.01 5.82
CA PHE A 569 -11.93 0.48 6.63
C PHE A 569 -11.48 1.83 6.07
N GLN A 570 -11.54 2.89 6.88
CA GLN A 570 -11.26 4.25 6.40
C GLN A 570 -10.15 4.89 7.23
N TYR A 571 -9.13 5.42 6.56
CA TYR A 571 -8.06 6.19 7.19
C TYR A 571 -8.57 7.53 7.70
N THR A 572 -8.19 7.89 8.93
CA THR A 572 -8.67 9.09 9.65
C THR A 572 -7.70 10.27 9.62
N GLY A 573 -6.68 10.24 8.75
CA GLY A 573 -5.62 11.25 8.76
C GLY A 573 -4.66 11.15 9.96
N LYS A 574 -4.88 10.19 10.88
CA LYS A 574 -4.13 10.03 12.12
C LYS A 574 -3.10 8.88 12.04
N GLY A 575 -2.12 8.92 12.95
CA GLY A 575 -1.01 7.96 12.99
C GLY A 575 0.24 8.49 12.32
N THR A 576 1.24 7.61 12.15
CA THR A 576 2.53 7.99 11.55
C THR A 576 2.51 7.75 10.04
N THR A 577 3.00 8.72 9.27
CA THR A 577 3.05 8.63 7.81
C THR A 577 4.46 8.45 7.24
N ALA A 578 5.50 8.72 8.07
CA ALA A 578 6.90 8.72 7.65
C ALA A 578 7.78 7.67 8.35
N VAL A 579 7.22 6.90 9.30
CA VAL A 579 7.97 5.91 10.10
C VAL A 579 7.25 4.55 10.03
N PRO A 580 7.98 3.44 9.86
CA PRO A 580 9.43 3.28 9.61
C PRO A 580 9.85 3.74 8.22
N GLU A 581 8.93 3.78 7.30
CA GLU A 581 9.07 4.25 5.92
C GLU A 581 7.82 5.05 5.51
N ARG A 582 7.96 5.90 4.51
CA ARG A 582 6.82 6.59 3.92
C ARG A 582 5.92 5.60 3.17
N GLY A 583 4.61 5.76 3.30
CA GLY A 583 3.63 4.92 2.60
C GLY A 583 3.29 3.62 3.31
N LEU A 584 3.43 3.53 4.64
CA LEU A 584 3.01 2.37 5.44
C LEU A 584 1.76 2.65 6.32
N TYR A 585 1.17 3.83 6.23
CA TYR A 585 -0.03 4.24 6.97
C TYR A 585 -1.32 3.65 6.35
N GLY A 586 -2.47 4.07 6.88
CA GLY A 586 -3.79 3.67 6.39
C GLY A 586 -4.36 2.45 7.12
N SER A 587 -5.45 1.89 6.62
CA SER A 587 -6.10 0.73 7.21
C SER A 587 -5.31 -0.56 6.97
N LEU A 588 -5.57 -1.59 7.81
CA LEU A 588 -5.00 -2.92 7.67
C LEU A 588 -5.99 -3.96 8.19
N ILE A 589 -6.19 -5.05 7.44
CA ILE A 589 -7.04 -6.19 7.78
C ILE A 589 -6.38 -7.50 7.35
N SER A 590 -6.41 -8.50 8.23
CA SER A 590 -5.80 -9.81 7.98
C SER A 590 -6.81 -10.82 7.45
N ALA A 591 -8.01 -10.94 8.07
CA ALA A 591 -9.05 -11.83 7.56
C ALA A 591 -10.44 -11.35 7.97
N ILE A 592 -11.45 -11.79 7.21
CA ILE A 592 -12.87 -11.47 7.42
C ILE A 592 -13.66 -12.77 7.40
N SER A 593 -14.60 -12.89 8.34
CA SER A 593 -15.63 -13.93 8.36
C SER A 593 -17.01 -13.29 8.44
N MET A 594 -17.92 -13.69 7.56
CA MET A 594 -19.34 -13.32 7.57
C MET A 594 -20.14 -14.61 7.64
N GLU A 595 -20.92 -14.84 8.69
CA GLU A 595 -21.67 -16.08 8.90
C GLU A 595 -23.11 -15.77 9.26
N SER A 596 -24.07 -16.44 8.60
CA SER A 596 -25.49 -16.29 8.93
C SER A 596 -25.78 -16.86 10.32
N GLU A 597 -26.60 -16.18 11.10
CA GLU A 597 -27.09 -16.63 12.42
C GLU A 597 -28.25 -17.58 12.29
N PHE A 598 -28.71 -17.85 11.07
CA PHE A 598 -29.81 -18.76 10.74
C PHE A 598 -29.32 -19.89 9.84
N LYS A 599 -29.91 -21.06 10.01
CA LYS A 599 -29.58 -22.19 9.15
C LYS A 599 -30.24 -22.04 7.78
N PRO A 600 -29.58 -22.51 6.69
CA PRO A 600 -30.25 -22.66 5.41
C PRO A 600 -31.55 -23.46 5.63
N LEU A 601 -32.65 -22.99 5.06
CA LEU A 601 -33.83 -23.81 4.93
C LEU A 601 -33.41 -25.04 4.12
N GLU A 602 -33.15 -26.15 4.82
CA GLU A 602 -33.10 -27.45 4.15
C GLU A 602 -34.48 -27.65 3.51
N LEU A 603 -34.59 -27.25 2.24
CA LEU A 603 -35.64 -27.82 1.40
C LEU A 603 -35.43 -29.33 1.50
N LYS A 604 -36.21 -29.99 2.37
CA LYS A 604 -36.36 -31.43 2.30
C LYS A 604 -36.66 -31.74 0.85
N GLN A 605 -35.64 -32.12 0.10
CA GLN A 605 -35.84 -32.72 -1.20
C GLN A 605 -36.77 -33.91 -0.92
N ILE A 606 -38.06 -33.70 -1.22
CA ILE A 606 -39.03 -34.76 -1.28
C ILE A 606 -38.39 -35.77 -2.24
N SER A 607 -37.89 -36.88 -1.68
CA SER A 607 -37.15 -37.89 -2.42
C SER A 607 -38.09 -38.64 -3.38
N HIS A 608 -38.51 -37.91 -4.44
CA HIS A 608 -39.13 -38.57 -5.60
C HIS A 608 -38.09 -39.33 -6.44
N GLY A 609 -36.79 -39.13 -6.19
CA GLY A 609 -35.69 -39.78 -6.93
C GLY A 609 -35.57 -41.29 -6.62
N LYS A 610 -35.69 -41.68 -5.34
CA LYS A 610 -35.48 -43.12 -4.99
C LYS A 610 -36.49 -44.07 -5.60
N LYS A 611 -37.78 -43.69 -5.67
CA LYS A 611 -38.80 -44.57 -6.32
C LYS A 611 -38.57 -44.67 -7.83
N ARG A 612 -38.19 -43.61 -8.53
CA ARG A 612 -37.86 -43.66 -9.96
C ARG A 612 -36.58 -44.45 -10.24
N THR A 613 -35.56 -44.33 -9.40
CA THR A 613 -34.32 -45.08 -9.57
C THR A 613 -34.53 -46.58 -9.36
N PHE A 614 -35.33 -47.00 -8.36
CA PHE A 614 -35.68 -48.42 -8.17
C PHE A 614 -36.54 -48.95 -9.30
N LEU A 615 -37.44 -48.15 -9.87
CA LEU A 615 -38.28 -48.54 -11.01
C LEU A 615 -37.41 -48.69 -12.29
N VAL A 616 -36.47 -47.79 -12.53
CA VAL A 616 -35.51 -47.90 -13.65
C VAL A 616 -34.60 -49.10 -13.49
N ILE A 617 -34.07 -49.34 -12.29
CA ILE A 617 -33.25 -50.52 -12.01
C ILE A 617 -34.06 -51.79 -12.20
N GLY A 618 -35.33 -51.85 -11.71
CA GLY A 618 -36.22 -52.97 -11.90
C GLY A 618 -36.51 -53.26 -13.39
N VAL A 619 -36.76 -52.24 -14.19
CA VAL A 619 -36.97 -52.39 -15.64
C VAL A 619 -35.68 -52.85 -16.35
N VAL A 620 -34.53 -52.32 -15.99
CA VAL A 620 -33.24 -52.76 -16.58
C VAL A 620 -32.91 -54.20 -16.25
N VAL A 621 -33.17 -54.62 -14.99
CA VAL A 621 -33.00 -56.04 -14.58
C VAL A 621 -33.97 -56.95 -15.32
N ALA A 622 -35.25 -56.56 -15.45
CA ALA A 622 -36.24 -57.32 -16.20
C ALA A 622 -35.86 -57.47 -17.70
N VAL A 623 -35.40 -56.42 -18.32
CA VAL A 623 -34.92 -56.45 -19.72
C VAL A 623 -33.68 -57.32 -19.87
N LEU A 624 -32.74 -57.26 -18.92
CA LEU A 624 -31.55 -58.13 -18.92
C LEU A 624 -31.91 -59.60 -18.78
N LEU A 625 -32.87 -59.92 -17.88
CA LEU A 625 -33.37 -61.29 -17.75
C LEU A 625 -34.08 -61.78 -19.02
N LEU A 626 -34.84 -60.90 -19.68
CA LEU A 626 -35.52 -61.21 -20.95
C LEU A 626 -34.49 -61.47 -22.08
N ILE A 627 -33.44 -60.65 -22.14
CA ILE A 627 -32.29 -60.85 -23.08
C ILE A 627 -31.60 -62.17 -22.78
N LEU A 628 -31.30 -62.47 -21.52
CA LEU A 628 -30.68 -63.74 -21.12
C LEU A 628 -31.53 -64.95 -21.48
N THR A 629 -32.86 -64.84 -21.29
CA THR A 629 -33.80 -65.94 -21.67
C THR A 629 -33.84 -66.10 -23.20
N VAL A 630 -33.87 -65.01 -23.99
CA VAL A 630 -33.84 -65.04 -25.44
C VAL A 630 -32.52 -65.64 -25.94
N VAL A 631 -31.37 -65.20 -25.35
CA VAL A 631 -30.03 -65.75 -25.68
C VAL A 631 -29.95 -67.23 -25.28
N GLY A 632 -30.52 -67.64 -24.14
CA GLY A 632 -30.58 -69.01 -23.70
C GLY A 632 -31.42 -69.88 -24.64
N ILE A 633 -32.56 -69.41 -25.15
CA ILE A 633 -33.43 -70.07 -26.11
C ILE A 633 -32.70 -70.15 -27.48
N ALA A 634 -32.04 -69.08 -27.91
CA ALA A 634 -31.27 -69.06 -29.15
C ALA A 634 -30.07 -70.00 -29.10
N TRP A 635 -29.41 -70.14 -27.95
CA TRP A 635 -28.32 -71.09 -27.69
C TRP A 635 -28.84 -72.57 -27.72
N LYS A 636 -30.00 -72.82 -27.10
CA LYS A 636 -30.63 -74.13 -27.08
C LYS A 636 -31.18 -74.54 -28.46
N LYS A 637 -31.47 -73.57 -29.36
CA LYS A 637 -31.93 -73.81 -30.74
C LYS A 637 -30.81 -73.77 -31.77
N GLY A 638 -29.51 -73.55 -31.34
CA GLY A 638 -28.37 -73.65 -32.24
C GLY A 638 -28.15 -72.45 -33.19
N TYR A 639 -28.78 -71.28 -32.89
CA TYR A 639 -28.63 -70.08 -33.72
C TYR A 639 -27.41 -69.23 -33.39
N ILE A 640 -26.67 -69.55 -32.33
CA ILE A 640 -25.46 -68.82 -31.94
C ILE A 640 -24.32 -69.83 -31.86
N GLY A 641 -23.60 -69.96 -32.94
CA GLY A 641 -22.31 -70.64 -33.02
C GLY A 641 -21.53 -70.18 -34.24
N ASN A 642 -20.37 -69.66 -33.98
CA ASN A 642 -19.27 -69.29 -34.88
C ASN A 642 -19.38 -67.96 -35.64
N GLN A 643 -18.59 -67.07 -35.38
CA GLN A 643 -17.22 -66.64 -35.82
C GLN A 643 -16.93 -65.21 -35.36
N ILE A 644 -15.89 -65.09 -34.57
CA ILE A 644 -14.54 -64.56 -34.88
C ILE A 644 -14.52 -63.12 -35.36
N SER A 645 -13.81 -62.42 -34.50
CA SER A 645 -12.71 -61.52 -34.82
C SER A 645 -12.97 -60.08 -35.17
N ARG A 646 -12.29 -59.34 -34.37
CA ARG A 646 -11.34 -58.30 -34.79
C ARG A 646 -11.89 -56.95 -35.12
N GLU A 647 -11.36 -56.04 -34.36
CA GLU A 647 -11.07 -54.64 -34.75
C GLU A 647 -12.27 -53.74 -34.97
N ARG A 648 -12.63 -52.98 -33.88
CA ARG A 648 -12.98 -51.60 -34.13
C ARG A 648 -12.21 -50.71 -33.18
N GLY A 649 -11.26 -50.05 -33.82
CA GLY A 649 -10.49 -48.98 -33.24
C GLY A 649 -11.33 -47.90 -32.60
N LEU A 650 -10.84 -47.45 -31.51
CA LEU A 650 -11.26 -46.22 -30.86
C LEU A 650 -11.06 -45.08 -31.86
N ARG A 651 -12.13 -44.59 -32.47
CA ARG A 651 -12.17 -43.28 -33.11
C ARG A 651 -12.09 -42.22 -32.01
N GLY A 652 -11.10 -41.38 -32.13
CA GLY A 652 -10.85 -40.29 -31.23
C GLY A 652 -12.02 -39.31 -31.15
N SER A 653 -12.30 -38.84 -29.97
CA SER A 653 -13.07 -37.67 -29.72
C SER A 653 -12.16 -36.57 -29.17
N ASP A 654 -12.29 -35.45 -29.79
CA ASP A 654 -11.75 -34.12 -29.56
C ASP A 654 -10.94 -33.89 -28.25
N VAL A 655 -9.62 -33.78 -28.41
CA VAL A 655 -8.73 -33.27 -27.38
C VAL A 655 -8.69 -31.74 -27.52
N LYS A 656 -9.54 -31.04 -26.77
CA LYS A 656 -9.53 -29.57 -26.60
C LYS A 656 -8.93 -29.13 -25.27
N THR A 657 -8.42 -30.02 -24.47
CA THR A 657 -7.75 -29.66 -23.21
C THR A 657 -6.39 -30.33 -23.16
N GLY A 658 -5.30 -29.56 -23.06
CA GLY A 658 -3.92 -30.01 -23.05
C GLY A 658 -3.51 -30.91 -21.85
N VAL A 659 -4.38 -31.74 -21.35
CA VAL A 659 -4.12 -32.68 -20.24
C VAL A 659 -4.03 -34.10 -20.79
N PHE A 660 -2.88 -34.75 -20.64
CA PHE A 660 -2.64 -36.11 -21.05
C PHE A 660 -2.59 -37.05 -19.85
N THR A 661 -3.15 -38.24 -20.01
CA THR A 661 -3.04 -39.28 -18.97
C THR A 661 -1.63 -39.91 -19.00
N TYR A 662 -1.16 -40.39 -17.85
CA TYR A 662 0.12 -41.08 -17.73
C TYR A 662 0.26 -42.25 -18.76
N LYS A 663 -0.84 -42.94 -19.06
CA LYS A 663 -0.89 -44.03 -20.03
C LYS A 663 -0.65 -43.53 -21.46
N GLN A 664 -1.18 -42.37 -21.84
CA GLN A 664 -0.96 -41.75 -23.14
C GLN A 664 0.48 -41.25 -23.26
N ILE A 665 1.04 -40.62 -22.24
CA ILE A 665 2.44 -40.18 -22.21
C ILE A 665 3.41 -41.37 -22.34
N LYS A 666 3.12 -42.42 -21.59
CA LYS A 666 3.92 -43.66 -21.64
C LYS A 666 3.90 -44.32 -23.02
N ALA A 667 2.75 -44.33 -23.69
CA ALA A 667 2.62 -44.85 -25.04
C ALA A 667 3.33 -43.93 -26.07
N ALA A 668 3.17 -42.60 -25.92
CA ALA A 668 3.79 -41.64 -26.83
C ALA A 668 5.32 -41.65 -26.79
N THR A 669 5.93 -41.97 -25.64
CA THR A 669 7.39 -42.01 -25.43
C THR A 669 7.98 -43.43 -25.58
N ASP A 670 7.19 -44.41 -26.01
CA ASP A 670 7.54 -45.83 -26.06
C ASP A 670 8.10 -46.33 -24.71
N ASN A 671 7.29 -46.10 -23.65
CA ASN A 671 7.64 -46.48 -22.28
C ASN A 671 8.92 -45.77 -21.77
N PHE A 672 9.14 -44.51 -22.16
CA PHE A 672 10.36 -43.77 -21.87
C PHE A 672 11.63 -44.44 -22.38
N ALA A 673 11.59 -44.96 -23.59
CA ALA A 673 12.73 -45.63 -24.22
C ALA A 673 13.95 -44.71 -24.30
N GLU A 674 15.13 -45.27 -24.04
CA GLU A 674 16.39 -44.52 -24.08
C GLU A 674 16.67 -43.92 -25.48
N SER A 675 16.19 -44.58 -26.54
CA SER A 675 16.23 -44.09 -27.92
C SER A 675 15.46 -42.80 -28.16
N ASN A 676 14.49 -42.50 -27.29
CA ASN A 676 13.66 -41.28 -27.33
C ASN A 676 14.13 -40.20 -26.35
N LYS A 677 15.22 -40.42 -25.64
CA LYS A 677 15.79 -39.49 -24.67
C LYS A 677 16.50 -38.34 -25.39
N LEU A 678 16.03 -37.13 -25.15
CA LEU A 678 16.59 -35.90 -25.71
C LEU A 678 17.70 -35.30 -24.84
N GLY A 679 17.72 -35.62 -23.55
CA GLY A 679 18.72 -35.13 -22.61
C GLY A 679 18.39 -35.47 -21.16
N GLU A 680 19.39 -35.32 -20.28
CA GLU A 680 19.29 -35.52 -18.84
C GLU A 680 20.01 -34.41 -18.10
N GLY A 681 19.43 -33.93 -17.05
CA GLY A 681 20.01 -32.90 -16.18
C GLY A 681 19.68 -33.15 -14.71
N GLY A 682 20.14 -32.28 -13.82
CA GLY A 682 19.94 -32.41 -12.36
C GLY A 682 18.50 -32.58 -11.90
N PHE A 683 17.54 -32.26 -12.76
CA PHE A 683 16.08 -32.29 -12.45
C PHE A 683 15.33 -33.47 -13.10
N GLY A 684 16.00 -34.28 -13.88
CA GLY A 684 15.43 -35.45 -14.57
C GLY A 684 15.71 -35.51 -16.06
N SER A 685 15.12 -36.51 -16.71
CA SER A 685 15.33 -36.80 -18.13
C SER A 685 14.19 -36.27 -18.99
N VAL A 686 14.48 -35.81 -20.20
CA VAL A 686 13.48 -35.34 -21.19
C VAL A 686 13.45 -36.31 -22.36
N TYR A 687 12.25 -36.73 -22.76
CA TYR A 687 11.99 -37.67 -23.82
C TYR A 687 11.16 -37.06 -24.94
N LYS A 688 11.48 -37.43 -26.20
CA LYS A 688 10.63 -37.18 -27.35
C LYS A 688 9.47 -38.18 -27.36
N GLY A 689 8.26 -37.65 -27.55
CA GLY A 689 7.08 -38.50 -27.71
C GLY A 689 6.29 -38.12 -28.95
N ALA A 690 5.58 -39.10 -29.53
CA ALA A 690 4.62 -38.87 -30.60
C ALA A 690 3.24 -39.33 -30.16
N LEU A 691 2.28 -38.43 -30.19
CA LEU A 691 0.86 -38.72 -29.88
C LEU A 691 0.22 -39.48 -31.06
N LEU A 692 -0.93 -40.11 -30.81
CA LEU A 692 -1.65 -40.91 -31.82
C LEU A 692 -2.09 -40.11 -33.07
N ASP A 693 -2.18 -38.81 -32.95
CA ASP A 693 -2.50 -37.86 -34.05
C ASP A 693 -1.25 -37.40 -34.82
N GLY A 694 -0.08 -37.93 -34.48
CA GLY A 694 1.20 -37.52 -35.07
C GLY A 694 1.84 -36.29 -34.46
N THR A 695 1.22 -35.67 -33.44
CA THR A 695 1.79 -34.50 -32.76
C THR A 695 3.01 -34.91 -31.95
N LEU A 696 4.14 -34.23 -32.19
CA LEU A 696 5.34 -34.42 -31.40
C LEU A 696 5.31 -33.63 -30.10
N ILE A 697 5.68 -34.29 -29.01
CA ILE A 697 5.73 -33.71 -27.68
C ILE A 697 7.09 -33.97 -27.02
N ALA A 698 7.49 -33.07 -26.11
CA ALA A 698 8.60 -33.30 -25.20
C ALA A 698 8.08 -33.60 -23.80
N VAL A 699 8.48 -34.71 -23.23
CA VAL A 699 8.03 -35.18 -21.93
C VAL A 699 9.19 -35.18 -20.94
N LYS A 700 9.11 -34.38 -19.88
CA LYS A 700 10.11 -34.37 -18.80
C LYS A 700 9.71 -35.33 -17.69
N GLN A 701 10.53 -36.30 -17.43
CA GLN A 701 10.39 -37.23 -16.31
C GLN A 701 11.25 -36.76 -15.15
N LEU A 702 10.63 -36.38 -14.04
CA LEU A 702 11.33 -35.87 -12.86
C LEU A 702 12.06 -36.97 -12.09
N SER A 703 13.28 -36.65 -11.62
CA SER A 703 14.07 -37.56 -10.79
C SER A 703 13.51 -37.62 -9.35
N SER A 704 13.29 -38.84 -8.85
CA SER A 704 12.88 -39.07 -7.45
C SER A 704 13.95 -38.68 -6.42
N LYS A 705 15.17 -38.36 -6.85
CA LYS A 705 16.28 -37.91 -5.99
C LYS A 705 16.40 -36.40 -5.86
N SER A 706 15.60 -35.61 -6.57
CA SER A 706 15.59 -34.16 -6.48
C SER A 706 14.87 -33.72 -5.20
N LYS A 707 15.59 -33.03 -4.30
CA LYS A 707 15.04 -32.42 -3.06
C LYS A 707 14.27 -31.11 -3.32
N GLN A 708 13.92 -30.80 -4.54
CA GLN A 708 13.29 -29.55 -4.93
C GLN A 708 11.76 -29.66 -4.76
N GLY A 709 11.19 -28.72 -4.02
CA GLY A 709 9.81 -28.78 -3.54
C GLY A 709 8.76 -28.45 -4.60
N ASN A 710 7.51 -28.73 -4.29
CA ASN A 710 6.29 -28.55 -5.10
C ASN A 710 6.12 -27.20 -5.82
N ARG A 711 6.85 -26.16 -5.44
CA ARG A 711 6.72 -24.81 -6.03
C ARG A 711 7.30 -24.70 -7.45
N GLU A 712 8.43 -25.35 -7.71
CA GLU A 712 9.05 -25.32 -9.03
C GLU A 712 8.39 -26.29 -10.00
N PHE A 713 7.81 -27.37 -9.48
CA PHE A 713 6.96 -28.30 -10.24
C PHE A 713 5.74 -27.60 -10.87
N VAL A 714 5.08 -26.72 -10.14
CA VAL A 714 3.90 -25.97 -10.64
C VAL A 714 4.27 -24.94 -11.69
N ASN A 715 5.46 -24.33 -11.61
CA ASN A 715 5.93 -23.36 -12.59
C ASN A 715 6.38 -23.99 -13.93
N GLU A 716 6.71 -25.28 -13.94
CA GLU A 716 7.10 -26.02 -15.17
C GLU A 716 5.93 -26.77 -15.84
N ILE A 717 4.74 -26.84 -15.23
CA ILE A 717 3.53 -27.48 -15.82
C ILE A 717 2.86 -26.59 -16.90
N GLY A 718 3.56 -25.62 -17.47
CA GLY A 718 3.12 -24.96 -18.70
C GLY A 718 3.39 -25.84 -19.91
N MET A 719 2.43 -26.67 -20.32
CA MET A 719 2.62 -27.54 -21.51
C MET A 719 2.71 -26.73 -22.78
N ILE A 720 3.87 -26.83 -23.43
CA ILE A 720 4.17 -26.22 -24.72
C ILE A 720 3.90 -27.25 -25.82
N THR A 721 2.84 -27.06 -26.57
CA THR A 721 2.62 -27.72 -27.85
C THR A 721 3.26 -26.85 -28.94
N CYS A 722 4.42 -27.23 -29.43
CA CYS A 722 5.03 -26.58 -30.57
C CYS A 722 4.85 -27.42 -31.84
N ARG A 723 4.09 -26.95 -32.81
CA ARG A 723 3.90 -27.59 -34.12
C ARG A 723 5.16 -27.56 -35.01
N SER A 724 6.23 -26.89 -34.60
CA SER A 724 7.43 -26.64 -35.40
C SER A 724 8.74 -27.02 -34.69
N LEU A 725 8.76 -28.05 -33.84
CA LEU A 725 9.98 -28.46 -33.15
C LEU A 725 10.99 -29.29 -34.01
N PHE A 726 10.61 -29.67 -35.23
CA PHE A 726 11.47 -30.45 -36.10
C PHE A 726 11.30 -30.03 -37.56
N SER A 727 12.08 -29.07 -38.03
CA SER A 727 12.50 -28.98 -39.42
C SER A 727 13.84 -29.67 -39.56
N GLU A 728 14.06 -30.35 -40.68
CA GLU A 728 15.22 -31.24 -40.96
C GLU A 728 16.58 -30.53 -41.07
N ASP A 729 16.77 -29.34 -40.56
CA ASP A 729 18.06 -28.65 -40.56
C ASP A 729 18.67 -28.57 -39.15
N ARG A 730 19.93 -29.00 -39.12
CA ARG A 730 20.78 -29.13 -37.93
C ARG A 730 21.08 -27.77 -37.28
N GLU A 731 20.19 -27.30 -36.38
CA GLU A 731 20.55 -26.31 -35.39
C GLU A 731 19.78 -26.58 -34.09
N GLN A 732 20.43 -26.32 -32.95
CA GLN A 732 19.91 -26.62 -31.62
C GLN A 732 18.51 -26.01 -31.39
N PRO A 733 17.59 -26.68 -30.69
CA PRO A 733 16.23 -26.21 -30.47
C PRO A 733 16.20 -24.93 -29.62
N LYS A 734 15.63 -23.88 -30.17
CA LYS A 734 15.30 -22.64 -29.40
C LYS A 734 14.05 -22.88 -28.55
N PRO A 735 14.02 -22.48 -27.26
CA PRO A 735 12.85 -22.63 -26.44
C PRO A 735 11.76 -21.66 -26.90
N CYS A 736 10.54 -22.17 -27.09
CA CYS A 736 9.34 -21.36 -27.35
C CYS A 736 8.74 -20.91 -26.00
N TYR A 737 8.76 -19.63 -25.72
CA TYR A 737 8.06 -19.03 -24.58
C TYR A 737 6.76 -18.36 -25.05
N THR A 738 5.64 -18.75 -24.46
CA THR A 738 4.37 -18.02 -24.57
C THR A 738 3.92 -17.62 -23.17
N ASN A 739 4.65 -16.67 -22.54
CA ASN A 739 4.12 -15.89 -21.43
C ASN A 739 4.96 -14.61 -21.27
N PRO A 740 4.37 -13.41 -21.33
CA PRO A 740 5.10 -12.14 -21.27
C PRO A 740 5.69 -11.79 -19.88
N LEU A 741 5.49 -12.62 -18.87
CA LEU A 741 5.93 -12.34 -17.48
C LEU A 741 7.27 -12.99 -17.08
N ALA A 742 7.96 -13.69 -17.99
CA ALA A 742 9.22 -14.40 -17.69
C ALA A 742 10.49 -13.72 -18.23
N SER A 743 10.45 -12.48 -18.73
CA SER A 743 11.60 -11.85 -19.39
C SER A 743 12.49 -10.99 -18.48
N ALA A 744 12.37 -11.06 -17.16
CA ALA A 744 13.11 -10.20 -16.24
C ALA A 744 14.26 -10.86 -15.44
N GLU A 745 14.49 -12.17 -15.52
CA GLU A 745 15.50 -12.83 -14.67
C GLU A 745 16.53 -13.73 -15.38
N SER A 746 16.95 -13.42 -16.60
CA SER A 746 18.07 -14.14 -17.23
C SER A 746 19.23 -13.24 -17.64
N LYS A 747 19.73 -12.42 -16.73
CA LYS A 747 21.03 -11.75 -16.87
C LYS A 747 21.83 -11.87 -15.57
N LEU A 748 22.39 -13.04 -15.31
CA LEU A 748 23.53 -13.21 -14.40
C LEU A 748 24.02 -14.68 -14.46
N VAL A 749 24.78 -15.02 -15.50
CA VAL A 749 25.82 -16.05 -15.37
C VAL A 749 27.01 -15.57 -16.20
N GLY A 750 28.04 -15.13 -15.49
CA GLY A 750 29.33 -14.79 -16.05
C GLY A 750 30.04 -16.04 -16.56
N LYS A 751 30.78 -15.90 -17.66
CA LYS A 751 31.72 -16.88 -18.15
C LYS A 751 32.89 -17.07 -17.16
N PRO A 752 33.38 -18.26 -16.95
CA PRO A 752 34.74 -18.46 -16.46
C PRO A 752 35.73 -18.36 -17.60
N GLY A 753 36.77 -17.58 -17.40
CA GLY A 753 38.03 -17.67 -18.14
C GLY A 753 38.89 -18.76 -17.53
#